data_0a2e226d3aa9461d71033dd4bb4a7cd0
#
_entry.id   0a2e226d3aa9461d71033dd4bb4a7cd0
#
_cell.length_a   1.000
_cell.length_b   1.000
_cell.length_c   1.000
_cell.angle_alpha   90.00
_cell.angle_beta   90.00
_cell.angle_gamma   90.00
#
_symmetry.space_group_name_H-M   'P 1'
#
loop_
_entity.id
_entity.type
_entity.pdbx_description
1 polymer ?
#
loop_
_entity_poly.entity_id
_entity_poly.type
_entity_poly.pdbx_seq_one_letter_code
_entity_poly.pdbx_strand_id
1 'polypeptide(L)'
;MRKKWKKGKRFIKWILKLVEQNMGVCCVFQSIMALSSPSFFSSLPTPQAASNRNRRIHKFRSSTSVNCSKLGEFQNVLTDYVSSNHFPLSRTDRQSAILQIQDSSDLASALARHGDTLKVQDMNVILRYFGKLSRRWELYQLFKWMQQNQKINVASYSSYVKFMGKSLSCVDAVEMYRSINDRSIKFNVSVCNAFLSSLIKNGKSESSLKLFTQMKRDGLVPDVVTYSTLLSGCAKVNGGYYKAVELVQELMYNGLQMDSVTYGSLLSVCASHKECKEAAKYFQKMKDEGHSPNVYHYSSLLNAYSADRNYEMAEALIEEMRSAGLVLNKVIYTTLLKVYVKGGLFEKSKELLKELEALGYANDEMPFCLLMDGLAKSGHLLEAKSVFDEMIEKQVKAADGYSYSIMISAFCRSGLLKDAKKLASEFEEKYDKYDIVILNAMLSAYCRAGEMENVMSMMKKMDDSAISPDWNTFNILIRYFCKEKLYLLAYRTMEDMHSKGHQPEEGLCSSLIYHLGKTGAHSEAFSVYNMLRYSKRTISKALHENILHILIAGRLLKDAYVVVKDNAGFISQPAIKKFSVNFMRSGNVNLINDVIKAMHISGHKIDQESFDLAISRYIAKPEKKELLLWLLKWMPGQGYAIDSSTRNLILKNSHLFGHQLIAESLSKNLVMSEKVKLHKENARQRKLDG
;
A
#
# COMPACT_ATOMS: atom_id res chain seq x y z
N MET A 1 -19.64 7.34 -1.10
CA MET A 1 -19.80 5.88 -1.27
C MET A 1 -20.74 5.48 -2.43
N ARG A 2 -21.96 6.03 -2.60
CA ARG A 2 -22.90 5.63 -3.69
C ARG A 2 -22.42 5.84 -5.13
N LYS A 3 -21.55 6.83 -5.43
CA LYS A 3 -20.98 7.04 -6.79
C LYS A 3 -19.90 6.02 -7.16
N LYS A 4 -19.09 5.51 -6.19
CA LYS A 4 -18.12 4.44 -6.43
C LYS A 4 -18.79 3.08 -6.67
N TRP A 5 -19.91 2.84 -6.03
CA TRP A 5 -20.69 1.59 -6.13
C TRP A 5 -21.34 1.39 -7.51
N LYS A 6 -21.86 2.49 -8.11
CA LYS A 6 -22.43 2.43 -9.47
C LYS A 6 -21.40 2.13 -10.58
N LYS A 7 -20.11 2.46 -10.38
CA LYS A 7 -19.05 2.14 -11.37
C LYS A 7 -18.68 0.66 -11.36
N GLY A 8 -18.65 -0.01 -10.19
CA GLY A 8 -18.36 -1.45 -10.08
C GLY A 8 -19.41 -2.32 -10.79
N LYS A 9 -20.70 -2.02 -10.59
CA LYS A 9 -21.80 -2.73 -11.29
C LYS A 9 -21.75 -2.61 -12.82
N ARG A 10 -21.21 -1.50 -13.36
CA ARG A 10 -21.05 -1.33 -14.82
C ARG A 10 -19.94 -2.19 -15.38
N PHE A 11 -18.88 -2.43 -14.63
CA PHE A 11 -17.73 -3.22 -15.09
C PHE A 11 -18.06 -4.71 -15.17
N ILE A 12 -18.65 -5.28 -14.11
CA ILE A 12 -19.05 -6.70 -14.10
C ILE A 12 -20.13 -6.96 -15.15
N LYS A 13 -21.16 -6.10 -15.26
CA LYS A 13 -22.15 -6.19 -16.34
C LYS A 13 -21.53 -6.10 -17.73
N TRP A 14 -20.47 -5.34 -17.88
CA TRP A 14 -19.79 -5.18 -19.15
C TRP A 14 -18.91 -6.41 -19.47
N ILE A 15 -18.16 -6.96 -18.49
CA ILE A 15 -17.45 -8.25 -18.63
C ILE A 15 -18.44 -9.36 -18.98
N LEU A 16 -19.56 -9.48 -18.25
CA LEU A 16 -20.61 -10.46 -18.53
C LEU A 16 -21.14 -10.34 -19.96
N LYS A 17 -21.43 -9.12 -20.40
CA LYS A 17 -21.93 -8.86 -21.77
C LYS A 17 -20.91 -9.16 -22.87
N LEU A 18 -19.62 -8.94 -22.62
CA LEU A 18 -18.53 -9.22 -23.56
C LEU A 18 -18.25 -10.73 -23.71
N VAL A 19 -18.39 -11.47 -22.62
CA VAL A 19 -18.19 -12.93 -22.63
C VAL A 19 -19.42 -13.63 -23.19
N GLU A 20 -20.64 -13.18 -22.87
CA GLU A 20 -21.87 -13.65 -23.52
C GLU A 20 -21.84 -13.43 -25.05
N GLN A 21 -21.25 -12.32 -25.52
CA GLN A 21 -21.05 -12.06 -26.94
C GLN A 21 -19.94 -12.89 -27.58
N ASN A 22 -18.95 -13.38 -26.81
CA ASN A 22 -17.81 -14.16 -27.32
C ASN A 22 -17.99 -15.69 -27.18
N MET A 23 -18.96 -16.18 -26.41
CA MET A 23 -19.24 -17.62 -26.30
C MET A 23 -19.86 -18.22 -27.56
N GLY A 24 -20.31 -17.38 -28.49
CA GLY A 24 -20.79 -17.83 -29.85
C GLY A 24 -19.74 -17.87 -30.95
N VAL A 25 -18.47 -17.56 -30.69
CA VAL A 25 -17.54 -17.25 -31.78
C VAL A 25 -16.12 -17.76 -31.53
N CYS A 26 -15.93 -19.02 -31.83
CA CYS A 26 -14.62 -19.54 -32.25
C CYS A 26 -14.26 -19.06 -33.70
N CYS A 27 -15.17 -18.36 -34.38
CA CYS A 27 -15.03 -17.89 -35.76
C CYS A 27 -14.95 -16.37 -35.96
N VAL A 28 -14.99 -15.52 -34.90
CA VAL A 28 -15.05 -14.05 -35.09
C VAL A 28 -13.73 -13.35 -34.70
N PHE A 29 -12.63 -14.07 -34.51
CA PHE A 29 -11.31 -13.46 -34.26
C PHE A 29 -10.78 -12.55 -35.37
N GLN A 30 -11.37 -12.63 -36.60
CA GLN A 30 -10.98 -11.73 -37.70
C GLN A 30 -11.76 -10.41 -37.76
N SER A 31 -12.91 -10.30 -37.08
CA SER A 31 -13.76 -9.10 -37.16
C SER A 31 -13.48 -8.04 -36.08
N ILE A 32 -12.76 -8.38 -35.00
CA ILE A 32 -12.42 -7.40 -33.93
C ILE A 32 -11.24 -6.49 -34.31
N MET A 33 -10.45 -6.88 -35.32
CA MET A 33 -9.36 -6.04 -35.85
C MET A 33 -9.84 -4.88 -36.73
N ALA A 34 -11.12 -4.84 -37.13
CA ALA A 34 -11.67 -3.85 -38.06
C ALA A 34 -12.39 -2.67 -37.36
N LEU A 35 -12.50 -2.64 -36.04
CA LEU A 35 -13.22 -1.59 -35.29
C LEU A 35 -12.32 -0.69 -34.43
N SER A 36 -11.12 -0.37 -34.93
CA SER A 36 -10.28 0.70 -34.38
C SER A 36 -10.27 1.92 -35.29
N SER A 37 -11.36 2.66 -35.33
CA SER A 37 -11.35 4.07 -35.75
C SER A 37 -11.96 4.95 -34.67
N PRO A 38 -11.30 6.06 -34.32
CA PRO A 38 -11.70 6.93 -33.23
C PRO A 38 -12.61 8.04 -33.74
N SER A 39 -13.92 7.82 -33.76
CA SER A 39 -14.87 8.91 -33.94
C SER A 39 -16.24 8.49 -33.42
N PHE A 40 -16.50 8.72 -32.11
CA PHE A 40 -17.86 8.92 -31.57
C PHE A 40 -17.77 9.41 -30.11
N PHE A 41 -17.47 10.69 -29.95
CA PHE A 41 -17.81 11.44 -28.73
C PHE A 41 -18.17 12.86 -29.12
N SER A 42 -19.43 13.07 -29.43
CA SER A 42 -20.09 14.37 -29.34
C SER A 42 -21.58 14.15 -29.13
N SER A 43 -22.09 14.84 -28.15
CA SER A 43 -23.51 15.02 -27.77
C SER A 43 -23.99 14.23 -26.53
N LEU A 44 -23.93 14.95 -25.41
CA LEU A 44 -24.78 14.70 -24.24
C LEU A 44 -25.71 15.90 -24.03
N PRO A 45 -26.99 15.70 -23.88
CA PRO A 45 -27.89 16.76 -23.42
C PRO A 45 -27.93 16.85 -21.88
N THR A 46 -28.03 18.08 -21.39
CA THR A 46 -28.23 18.47 -19.98
C THR A 46 -29.62 18.03 -19.48
N PRO A 47 -29.75 17.58 -18.23
CA PRO A 47 -31.07 17.41 -17.62
C PRO A 47 -31.47 18.63 -16.82
N GLN A 48 -32.68 19.11 -17.15
CA GLN A 48 -33.44 20.06 -16.37
C GLN A 48 -33.98 19.47 -15.06
N ALA A 49 -34.19 20.37 -14.12
CA ALA A 49 -34.72 20.15 -12.78
C ALA A 49 -36.14 19.60 -12.76
N ALA A 50 -36.44 18.73 -11.79
CA ALA A 50 -37.79 18.51 -11.31
C ALA A 50 -37.82 18.10 -9.84
N SER A 51 -38.68 18.74 -9.14
CA SER A 51 -38.97 18.88 -7.73
C SER A 51 -39.49 17.64 -6.98
N ASN A 52 -39.26 17.68 -5.67
CA ASN A 52 -40.11 17.20 -4.57
C ASN A 52 -40.77 15.83 -4.62
N ARG A 53 -40.41 14.99 -3.67
CA ARG A 53 -41.38 14.29 -2.80
C ARG A 53 -40.75 13.70 -1.54
N ASN A 54 -41.30 14.13 -0.40
CA ASN A 54 -41.14 13.58 0.95
C ASN A 54 -41.38 12.07 1.01
N ARG A 55 -40.52 11.31 1.70
CA ARG A 55 -40.87 10.03 2.32
C ARG A 55 -40.11 9.80 3.63
N ARG A 56 -40.91 9.75 4.67
CA ARG A 56 -40.84 9.21 6.02
C ARG A 56 -39.62 8.39 6.37
N ILE A 57 -38.96 8.82 7.45
CA ILE A 57 -37.94 8.09 8.20
C ILE A 57 -38.67 7.11 9.12
N HIS A 58 -38.50 5.80 8.90
CA HIS A 58 -38.84 4.78 9.88
C HIS A 58 -37.72 4.69 10.94
N LYS A 59 -38.11 4.96 12.18
CA LYS A 59 -37.32 4.69 13.38
C LYS A 59 -37.14 3.17 13.56
N PHE A 60 -35.94 2.65 13.45
CA PHE A 60 -35.57 1.35 14.04
C PHE A 60 -35.12 1.57 15.48
N ARG A 61 -35.94 1.15 16.43
CA ARG A 61 -35.57 0.90 17.82
C ARG A 61 -34.87 -0.48 17.84
N SER A 62 -33.58 -0.55 18.14
CA SER A 62 -32.95 -1.76 18.64
C SER A 62 -32.75 -1.63 20.14
N SER A 63 -33.57 -2.40 20.86
CA SER A 63 -33.39 -2.66 22.29
C SER A 63 -32.21 -3.60 22.48
N THR A 64 -31.07 -3.09 22.92
CA THR A 64 -30.03 -3.92 23.52
C THR A 64 -30.03 -3.66 25.02
N SER A 65 -30.50 -4.66 25.76
CA SER A 65 -30.37 -4.74 27.22
C SER A 65 -28.85 -4.76 27.57
N VAL A 66 -28.37 -3.68 28.16
CA VAL A 66 -27.02 -3.62 28.71
C VAL A 66 -27.04 -4.24 30.10
N ASN A 67 -26.25 -5.31 30.28
CA ASN A 67 -26.07 -5.98 31.57
C ASN A 67 -25.56 -5.00 32.64
N CYS A 68 -26.31 -4.89 33.76
CA CYS A 68 -26.05 -4.02 34.88
C CYS A 68 -24.73 -4.29 35.66
N SER A 69 -24.00 -5.34 35.36
CA SER A 69 -22.77 -5.70 36.08
C SER A 69 -21.55 -4.81 35.78
N LYS A 70 -21.60 -3.97 34.74
CA LYS A 70 -20.50 -3.04 34.39
C LYS A 70 -20.64 -1.63 34.99
N LEU A 71 -21.75 -1.30 35.62
CA LEU A 71 -21.93 0.00 36.29
C LEU A 71 -21.13 0.12 37.60
N GLY A 72 -20.86 -0.99 38.29
CA GLY A 72 -20.13 -0.99 39.53
C GLY A 72 -18.65 -0.55 39.43
N GLU A 73 -17.98 -0.92 38.34
CA GLU A 73 -16.57 -0.52 38.12
C GLU A 73 -16.40 0.95 37.74
N PHE A 74 -17.46 1.59 37.26
CA PHE A 74 -17.42 3.01 36.88
C PHE A 74 -17.60 3.95 38.09
N GLN A 75 -18.25 3.51 39.14
CA GLN A 75 -18.38 4.31 40.38
C GLN A 75 -17.06 4.41 41.12
N ASN A 76 -16.24 3.35 41.14
CA ASN A 76 -14.94 3.36 41.81
C ASN A 76 -13.89 4.27 41.14
N VAL A 77 -13.97 4.51 39.83
CA VAL A 77 -13.06 5.44 39.14
C VAL A 77 -13.40 6.92 39.43
N LEU A 78 -14.65 7.20 39.82
CA LEU A 78 -15.09 8.54 40.23
C LEU A 78 -14.68 8.91 41.65
N THR A 79 -14.53 7.90 42.56
CA THR A 79 -14.23 8.15 43.97
C THR A 79 -12.76 8.48 44.23
N ASP A 80 -11.83 7.91 43.47
CA ASP A 80 -10.38 8.12 43.70
C ASP A 80 -9.86 9.47 43.17
N TYR A 81 -10.59 10.16 42.29
CA TYR A 81 -10.12 11.43 41.70
C TYR A 81 -10.63 12.69 42.41
N VAL A 82 -11.49 12.53 43.41
CA VAL A 82 -12.21 13.66 44.05
C VAL A 82 -11.54 14.21 45.32
N SER A 83 -10.41 13.63 45.73
CA SER A 83 -9.88 13.90 47.08
C SER A 83 -8.96 15.12 47.25
N SER A 84 -8.74 15.96 46.23
CA SER A 84 -7.94 17.20 46.42
C SER A 84 -8.35 18.32 45.47
N ASN A 85 -9.15 19.28 45.95
CA ASN A 85 -8.97 20.73 45.79
C ASN A 85 -10.25 21.52 46.04
N HIS A 86 -10.16 22.65 46.74
CA HIS A 86 -11.22 23.60 47.05
C HIS A 86 -11.93 24.15 45.82
N PHE A 87 -13.26 23.97 45.72
CA PHE A 87 -14.12 24.46 44.65
C PHE A 87 -15.37 25.16 45.20
N PRO A 88 -15.94 26.16 44.47
CA PRO A 88 -17.16 26.85 44.92
C PRO A 88 -18.43 25.97 44.84
N LEU A 89 -18.39 24.82 44.15
CA LEU A 89 -19.50 23.86 44.13
C LEU A 89 -19.27 22.73 45.14
N SER A 90 -20.37 22.25 45.76
CA SER A 90 -20.29 21.07 46.63
C SER A 90 -19.85 19.85 45.82
N ARG A 91 -19.29 18.83 46.44
CA ARG A 91 -18.85 17.59 45.79
C ARG A 91 -19.99 16.89 45.06
N THR A 92 -21.19 16.96 45.61
CA THR A 92 -22.46 16.42 45.07
C THR A 92 -22.92 17.17 43.83
N ASP A 93 -22.86 18.50 43.83
CA ASP A 93 -23.30 19.33 42.67
C ASP A 93 -22.38 19.16 41.50
N ARG A 94 -21.08 19.00 41.72
CA ARG A 94 -20.08 18.75 40.68
C ARG A 94 -20.28 17.38 40.02
N GLN A 95 -20.53 16.32 40.81
CA GLN A 95 -20.85 15.00 40.28
C GLN A 95 -22.15 15.01 39.48
N SER A 96 -23.18 15.71 39.96
CA SER A 96 -24.43 15.88 39.26
C SER A 96 -24.25 16.58 37.94
N ALA A 97 -23.46 17.65 37.86
CA ALA A 97 -23.18 18.35 36.59
C ALA A 97 -22.44 17.47 35.58
N ILE A 98 -21.47 16.65 36.03
CA ILE A 98 -20.77 15.69 35.18
C ILE A 98 -21.74 14.66 34.59
N LEU A 99 -22.61 14.07 35.42
CA LEU A 99 -23.61 13.09 34.98
C LEU A 99 -24.63 13.70 34.03
N GLN A 100 -25.11 14.91 34.30
CA GLN A 100 -26.03 15.62 33.39
C GLN A 100 -25.44 15.87 32.01
N ILE A 101 -24.13 16.16 31.89
CA ILE A 101 -23.47 16.31 30.60
C ILE A 101 -23.26 14.93 29.92
N GLN A 102 -22.94 13.88 30.70
CA GLN A 102 -22.72 12.52 30.16
C GLN A 102 -24.00 11.90 29.57
N ASP A 103 -25.14 12.13 30.20
CA ASP A 103 -26.42 11.53 29.85
C ASP A 103 -27.29 12.44 28.94
N SER A 104 -26.82 13.65 28.66
CA SER A 104 -27.53 14.62 27.83
C SER A 104 -27.70 14.13 26.40
N SER A 105 -28.90 14.31 25.86
CA SER A 105 -29.20 14.13 24.43
C SER A 105 -28.77 15.34 23.59
N ASP A 106 -28.70 16.53 24.21
CA ASP A 106 -28.19 17.77 23.61
C ASP A 106 -26.97 18.27 24.40
N LEU A 107 -25.81 17.89 23.95
CA LEU A 107 -24.54 18.23 24.57
C LEU A 107 -24.26 19.74 24.58
N ALA A 108 -24.69 20.47 23.54
CA ALA A 108 -24.44 21.90 23.42
C ALA A 108 -25.17 22.68 24.53
N SER A 109 -26.45 22.38 24.77
CA SER A 109 -27.23 22.99 25.85
C SER A 109 -26.75 22.60 27.25
N ALA A 110 -26.26 21.37 27.42
CA ALA A 110 -25.70 20.90 28.68
C ALA A 110 -24.37 21.61 29.01
N LEU A 111 -23.49 21.77 28.01
CA LEU A 111 -22.24 22.50 28.14
C LEU A 111 -22.43 24.00 28.38
N ALA A 112 -23.45 24.61 27.77
CA ALA A 112 -23.79 26.01 28.02
C ALA A 112 -24.25 26.24 29.49
N ARG A 113 -24.93 25.27 30.09
CA ARG A 113 -25.42 25.37 31.48
C ARG A 113 -24.35 25.06 32.54
N HIS A 114 -23.55 24.03 32.30
CA HIS A 114 -22.64 23.48 33.35
C HIS A 114 -21.17 23.59 32.95
N GLY A 115 -20.83 23.87 31.70
CA GLY A 115 -19.47 23.85 31.23
C GLY A 115 -18.54 24.85 31.88
N ASP A 116 -19.04 26.05 32.21
CA ASP A 116 -18.22 27.10 32.86
C ASP A 116 -17.91 26.82 34.33
N THR A 117 -18.77 26.08 35.00
CA THR A 117 -18.61 25.70 36.39
C THR A 117 -17.61 24.56 36.65
N LEU A 118 -17.35 23.76 35.58
CA LEU A 118 -16.45 22.59 35.66
C LEU A 118 -15.03 22.95 35.27
N LYS A 119 -14.04 22.30 35.92
CA LYS A 119 -12.62 22.43 35.61
C LYS A 119 -12.22 21.52 34.47
N VAL A 120 -11.01 21.77 33.89
CA VAL A 120 -10.40 20.96 32.82
C VAL A 120 -10.31 19.47 33.21
N GLN A 121 -10.07 19.18 34.52
CA GLN A 121 -10.01 17.78 34.98
C GLN A 121 -11.34 17.06 34.85
N ASP A 122 -12.46 17.73 35.12
CA ASP A 122 -13.80 17.18 35.02
C ASP A 122 -14.18 16.97 33.57
N MET A 123 -13.85 17.93 32.71
CA MET A 123 -14.03 17.82 31.27
C MET A 123 -13.25 16.63 30.71
N ASN A 124 -12.03 16.36 31.23
CA ASN A 124 -11.26 15.18 30.83
C ASN A 124 -11.88 13.85 31.27
N VAL A 125 -12.64 13.85 32.39
CA VAL A 125 -13.42 12.68 32.81
C VAL A 125 -14.55 12.43 31.81
N ILE A 126 -15.31 13.46 31.44
CA ILE A 126 -16.38 13.37 30.44
C ILE A 126 -15.83 12.96 29.07
N LEU A 127 -14.70 13.54 28.67
CA LEU A 127 -14.01 13.21 27.42
C LEU A 127 -13.65 11.69 27.35
N ARG A 128 -13.10 11.16 28.43
CA ARG A 128 -12.77 9.73 28.55
C ARG A 128 -14.01 8.84 28.57
N TYR A 129 -15.10 9.30 29.19
CA TYR A 129 -16.38 8.60 29.19
C TYR A 129 -16.93 8.43 27.77
N PHE A 130 -17.05 9.53 27.01
CA PHE A 130 -17.49 9.46 25.62
C PHE A 130 -16.56 8.62 24.74
N GLY A 131 -15.25 8.71 24.98
CA GLY A 131 -14.26 7.90 24.27
C GLY A 131 -14.42 6.41 24.52
N LYS A 132 -14.64 5.97 25.76
CA LYS A 132 -14.86 4.56 26.13
C LYS A 132 -16.15 4.01 25.53
N LEU A 133 -17.22 4.80 25.49
CA LEU A 133 -18.51 4.43 24.89
C LEU A 133 -18.53 4.56 23.35
N SER A 134 -17.41 4.97 22.74
CA SER A 134 -17.32 5.18 21.29
C SER A 134 -18.32 6.23 20.75
N ARG A 135 -18.77 7.15 21.58
CA ARG A 135 -19.63 8.31 21.22
C ARG A 135 -18.76 9.38 20.56
N ARG A 136 -18.39 9.15 19.30
CA ARG A 136 -17.36 9.95 18.60
C ARG A 136 -17.79 11.38 18.29
N TRP A 137 -19.07 11.56 18.00
CA TRP A 137 -19.61 12.90 17.68
C TRP A 137 -19.60 13.80 18.90
N GLU A 138 -20.04 13.31 20.03
CA GLU A 138 -20.05 14.02 21.31
C GLU A 138 -18.61 14.26 21.82
N LEU A 139 -17.73 13.30 21.64
CA LEU A 139 -16.31 13.45 21.93
C LEU A 139 -15.68 14.60 21.13
N TYR A 140 -16.00 14.71 19.82
CA TYR A 140 -15.55 15.80 18.96
C TYR A 140 -16.13 17.14 19.40
N GLN A 141 -17.43 17.22 19.67
CA GLN A 141 -18.12 18.44 20.09
C GLN A 141 -17.56 18.94 21.42
N LEU A 142 -17.39 18.04 22.42
CA LEU A 142 -16.83 18.38 23.71
C LEU A 142 -15.39 18.92 23.56
N PHE A 143 -14.56 18.24 22.80
CA PHE A 143 -13.18 18.67 22.59
C PHE A 143 -13.09 20.04 21.90
N LYS A 144 -13.92 20.29 20.90
CA LYS A 144 -14.02 21.58 20.21
C LYS A 144 -14.47 22.70 21.17
N TRP A 145 -15.50 22.41 22.00
CA TRP A 145 -15.95 23.35 23.02
C TRP A 145 -14.84 23.65 24.05
N MET A 146 -14.10 22.63 24.49
CA MET A 146 -12.96 22.80 25.40
C MET A 146 -11.85 23.69 24.78
N GLN A 147 -11.59 23.57 23.49
CA GLN A 147 -10.63 24.43 22.77
C GLN A 147 -11.11 25.89 22.73
N GLN A 148 -12.38 26.12 22.38
CA GLN A 148 -12.97 27.44 22.28
C GLN A 148 -12.98 28.20 23.62
N ASN A 149 -13.21 27.47 24.73
CA ASN A 149 -13.29 28.04 26.07
C ASN A 149 -11.96 27.95 26.85
N GLN A 150 -10.86 27.64 26.18
CA GLN A 150 -9.51 27.53 26.78
C GLN A 150 -9.43 26.54 27.96
N LYS A 151 -10.40 25.61 28.06
CA LYS A 151 -10.45 24.54 29.08
C LYS A 151 -9.79 23.25 28.57
N ILE A 152 -8.56 23.36 28.10
CA ILE A 152 -7.82 22.26 27.49
C ILE A 152 -6.42 22.15 28.06
N ASN A 153 -5.90 20.91 28.15
CA ASN A 153 -4.55 20.65 28.61
C ASN A 153 -3.94 19.42 27.92
N VAL A 154 -2.72 19.05 28.29
CA VAL A 154 -2.00 17.86 27.77
C VAL A 154 -2.85 16.59 27.83
N ALA A 155 -3.54 16.35 28.95
CA ALA A 155 -4.38 15.16 29.13
C ALA A 155 -5.61 15.16 28.22
N SER A 156 -6.15 16.33 27.88
CA SER A 156 -7.25 16.50 26.94
C SER A 156 -6.84 16.06 25.53
N TYR A 157 -5.72 16.57 25.03
CA TYR A 157 -5.19 16.18 23.71
C TYR A 157 -4.86 14.68 23.65
N SER A 158 -4.13 14.17 24.62
CA SER A 158 -3.75 12.75 24.69
C SER A 158 -4.98 11.83 24.73
N SER A 159 -6.00 12.17 25.52
CA SER A 159 -7.25 11.41 25.59
C SER A 159 -8.03 11.48 24.28
N TYR A 160 -8.19 12.67 23.71
CA TYR A 160 -8.90 12.86 22.44
C TYR A 160 -8.24 12.08 21.31
N VAL A 161 -6.93 12.22 21.11
CA VAL A 161 -6.17 11.50 20.07
C VAL A 161 -6.25 9.99 20.28
N LYS A 162 -6.18 9.51 21.52
CA LYS A 162 -6.32 8.08 21.84
C LYS A 162 -7.64 7.50 21.37
N PHE A 163 -8.76 8.19 21.60
CA PHE A 163 -10.08 7.66 21.30
C PHE A 163 -10.55 7.95 19.87
N MET A 164 -10.16 9.08 19.29
CA MET A 164 -10.45 9.44 17.90
C MET A 164 -9.46 8.84 16.90
N GLY A 165 -8.35 8.28 17.36
CA GLY A 165 -7.24 7.84 16.51
C GLY A 165 -7.61 6.94 15.33
N LYS A 166 -8.60 6.06 15.49
CA LYS A 166 -9.11 5.20 14.40
C LYS A 166 -9.92 5.98 13.34
N SER A 167 -10.45 7.14 13.67
CA SER A 167 -11.31 7.97 12.80
C SER A 167 -10.57 9.15 12.20
N LEU A 168 -9.46 9.59 12.81
CA LEU A 168 -8.61 10.65 12.31
C LEU A 168 -7.90 10.19 11.04
N SER A 169 -8.03 10.95 9.95
CA SER A 169 -7.16 10.75 8.80
C SER A 169 -5.72 11.14 9.17
N CYS A 170 -4.75 10.68 8.39
CA CYS A 170 -3.35 11.05 8.60
C CYS A 170 -3.13 12.57 8.51
N VAL A 171 -3.85 13.23 7.61
CA VAL A 171 -3.80 14.69 7.40
C VAL A 171 -4.34 15.39 8.64
N ASP A 172 -5.52 14.96 9.13
CA ASP A 172 -6.17 15.55 10.31
C ASP A 172 -5.29 15.46 11.57
N ALA A 173 -4.59 14.34 11.79
CA ALA A 173 -3.71 14.18 12.96
C ALA A 173 -2.50 15.12 12.91
N VAL A 174 -1.87 15.28 11.74
CA VAL A 174 -0.72 16.17 11.56
C VAL A 174 -1.17 17.63 11.61
N GLU A 175 -2.29 17.98 10.98
CA GLU A 175 -2.85 19.33 11.03
C GLU A 175 -3.28 19.72 12.44
N MET A 176 -3.91 18.80 13.18
CA MET A 176 -4.26 19.01 14.56
C MET A 176 -3.02 19.29 15.43
N TYR A 177 -1.94 18.50 15.26
CA TYR A 177 -0.69 18.78 15.98
C TYR A 177 -0.13 20.16 15.63
N ARG A 178 -0.17 20.56 14.35
CA ARG A 178 0.30 21.87 13.90
C ARG A 178 -0.56 23.02 14.44
N SER A 179 -1.87 22.81 14.56
CA SER A 179 -2.82 23.81 15.03
C SER A 179 -2.79 24.06 16.54
N ILE A 180 -1.99 23.32 17.31
CA ILE A 180 -1.81 23.57 18.76
C ILE A 180 -1.05 24.89 18.93
N ASN A 181 -1.76 25.92 19.40
CA ASN A 181 -1.19 27.26 19.60
C ASN A 181 -0.46 27.37 20.94
N ASP A 182 -0.90 26.63 21.97
CA ASP A 182 -0.27 26.62 23.27
C ASP A 182 1.07 25.89 23.22
N ARG A 183 2.16 26.65 23.43
CA ARG A 183 3.52 26.11 23.43
C ARG A 183 3.72 25.04 24.51
N SER A 184 3.14 25.20 25.68
CA SER A 184 3.29 24.26 26.79
C SER A 184 2.69 22.90 26.48
N ILE A 185 1.64 22.86 25.68
CA ILE A 185 0.97 21.64 25.21
C ILE A 185 1.70 21.08 23.99
N LYS A 186 2.05 21.93 23.02
CA LYS A 186 2.72 21.53 21.78
C LYS A 186 4.10 20.92 22.03
N PHE A 187 4.86 21.50 22.94
CA PHE A 187 6.18 21.04 23.31
C PHE A 187 6.15 20.00 24.46
N ASN A 188 5.03 19.29 24.62
CA ASN A 188 4.94 18.19 25.54
C ASN A 188 5.12 16.84 24.86
N VAL A 189 6.11 16.06 25.29
CA VAL A 189 6.48 14.76 24.70
C VAL A 189 5.31 13.77 24.74
N SER A 190 4.49 13.77 25.82
CA SER A 190 3.33 12.87 25.93
C SER A 190 2.27 13.15 24.87
N VAL A 191 2.07 14.41 24.46
CA VAL A 191 1.16 14.78 23.36
C VAL A 191 1.69 14.24 22.04
N CYS A 192 2.98 14.47 21.77
CA CYS A 192 3.64 13.92 20.57
C CYS A 192 3.53 12.40 20.52
N ASN A 193 3.80 11.71 21.62
CA ASN A 193 3.70 10.25 21.73
C ASN A 193 2.27 9.74 21.46
N ALA A 194 1.24 10.48 21.89
CA ALA A 194 -0.15 10.14 21.57
C ALA A 194 -0.44 10.23 20.07
N PHE A 195 0.04 11.28 19.39
CA PHE A 195 -0.09 11.41 17.93
C PHE A 195 0.71 10.35 17.19
N LEU A 196 1.95 10.07 17.59
CA LEU A 196 2.78 9.01 16.99
C LEU A 196 2.08 7.65 17.11
N SER A 197 1.58 7.30 18.31
CA SER A 197 0.84 6.06 18.55
C SER A 197 -0.43 5.96 17.70
N SER A 198 -1.16 7.07 17.54
CA SER A 198 -2.34 7.12 16.68
C SER A 198 -1.99 6.86 15.21
N LEU A 199 -0.97 7.52 14.68
CA LEU A 199 -0.51 7.34 13.29
C LEU A 199 -0.08 5.89 13.02
N ILE A 200 0.67 5.29 13.95
CA ILE A 200 1.16 3.91 13.83
C ILE A 200 0.00 2.90 13.88
N LYS A 201 -0.98 3.09 14.77
CA LYS A 201 -2.18 2.23 14.84
C LYS A 201 -3.00 2.27 13.57
N ASN A 202 -2.98 3.40 12.86
CA ASN A 202 -3.64 3.57 11.56
C ASN A 202 -2.77 3.13 10.36
N GLY A 203 -1.63 2.48 10.59
CA GLY A 203 -0.72 2.01 9.54
C GLY A 203 0.02 3.12 8.79
N LYS A 204 0.11 4.34 9.37
CA LYS A 204 0.76 5.51 8.77
C LYS A 204 2.17 5.74 9.32
N SER A 205 3.00 4.69 9.29
CA SER A 205 4.35 4.71 9.87
C SER A 205 5.27 5.77 9.24
N GLU A 206 5.15 6.03 7.93
CA GLU A 206 5.92 7.09 7.27
C GLU A 206 5.57 8.49 7.83
N SER A 207 4.29 8.74 8.07
CA SER A 207 3.83 10.01 8.65
C SER A 207 4.25 10.14 10.12
N SER A 208 4.34 9.03 10.86
CA SER A 208 4.86 9.05 12.23
C SER A 208 6.34 9.43 12.27
N LEU A 209 7.14 8.93 11.32
CA LEU A 209 8.55 9.31 11.21
C LEU A 209 8.73 10.79 10.82
N LYS A 210 7.86 11.33 9.95
CA LYS A 210 7.86 12.76 9.64
C LYS A 210 7.53 13.61 10.86
N LEU A 211 6.54 13.21 11.65
CA LEU A 211 6.20 13.87 12.91
C LEU A 211 7.34 13.78 13.94
N PHE A 212 8.00 12.63 14.05
CA PHE A 212 9.18 12.46 14.90
C PHE A 212 10.34 13.38 14.49
N THR A 213 10.60 13.51 13.19
CA THR A 213 11.59 14.46 12.67
C THR A 213 11.21 15.92 12.99
N GLN A 214 9.91 16.26 12.91
CA GLN A 214 9.41 17.59 13.26
C GLN A 214 9.57 17.86 14.75
N MET A 215 9.23 16.88 15.61
CA MET A 215 9.44 16.96 17.07
C MET A 215 10.88 17.33 17.42
N LYS A 216 11.88 16.67 16.78
CA LYS A 216 13.30 16.98 17.00
C LYS A 216 13.68 18.37 16.51
N ARG A 217 13.16 18.79 15.36
CA ARG A 217 13.38 20.17 14.84
C ARG A 217 12.80 21.25 15.74
N ASP A 218 11.68 20.96 16.37
CA ASP A 218 11.01 21.85 17.31
C ASP A 218 11.74 21.88 18.69
N GLY A 219 12.83 21.13 18.87
CA GLY A 219 13.65 21.12 20.07
C GLY A 219 13.12 20.19 21.20
N LEU A 220 12.12 19.34 20.91
CA LEU A 220 11.69 18.34 21.88
C LEU A 220 12.71 17.19 21.91
N VAL A 221 13.06 16.77 23.13
CA VAL A 221 13.90 15.59 23.36
C VAL A 221 13.01 14.35 23.43
N PRO A 222 13.17 13.37 22.52
CA PRO A 222 12.44 12.12 22.57
C PRO A 222 12.77 11.32 23.84
N ASP A 223 11.75 10.72 24.44
CA ASP A 223 11.90 9.81 25.57
C ASP A 223 11.86 8.32 25.14
N VAL A 224 12.07 7.41 26.07
CA VAL A 224 12.03 5.96 25.83
C VAL A 224 10.67 5.52 25.26
N VAL A 225 9.57 6.17 25.69
CA VAL A 225 8.21 5.89 25.18
C VAL A 225 8.07 6.32 23.71
N THR A 226 8.72 7.41 23.30
CA THR A 226 8.78 7.84 21.89
C THR A 226 9.39 6.75 21.02
N TYR A 227 10.56 6.25 21.42
CA TYR A 227 11.27 5.21 20.67
C TYR A 227 10.52 3.88 20.67
N SER A 228 10.01 3.41 21.81
CA SER A 228 9.24 2.16 21.88
C SER A 228 7.96 2.23 21.01
N THR A 229 7.31 3.39 20.95
CA THR A 229 6.17 3.65 20.07
C THR A 229 6.55 3.53 18.61
N LEU A 230 7.65 4.18 18.19
CA LEU A 230 8.13 4.11 16.80
C LEU A 230 8.57 2.70 16.42
N LEU A 231 9.27 1.97 17.30
CA LEU A 231 9.64 0.58 17.12
C LEU A 231 8.42 -0.30 16.84
N SER A 232 7.34 -0.12 17.60
CA SER A 232 6.09 -0.87 17.36
C SER A 232 5.52 -0.66 15.94
N GLY A 233 5.79 0.50 15.33
CA GLY A 233 5.42 0.81 13.96
C GLY A 233 6.31 0.12 12.92
N CYS A 234 7.59 -0.10 13.23
CA CYS A 234 8.54 -0.73 12.32
C CYS A 234 8.20 -2.21 12.05
N ALA A 235 7.52 -2.90 12.95
CA ALA A 235 7.11 -4.29 12.77
C ALA A 235 6.18 -4.51 11.57
N LYS A 236 5.49 -3.47 11.07
CA LYS A 236 4.49 -3.55 9.99
C LYS A 236 4.96 -2.96 8.66
N VAL A 237 6.21 -2.52 8.57
CA VAL A 237 6.76 -1.84 7.39
C VAL A 237 7.84 -2.69 6.74
N ASN A 238 7.80 -2.82 5.43
CA ASN A 238 8.87 -3.48 4.69
C ASN A 238 10.21 -2.76 4.93
N GLY A 239 11.26 -3.53 5.29
CA GLY A 239 12.55 -2.94 5.67
C GLY A 239 12.57 -2.26 7.03
N GLY A 240 11.52 -2.42 7.83
CA GLY A 240 11.38 -1.81 9.15
C GLY A 240 12.44 -2.23 10.16
N TYR A 241 13.09 -3.38 9.96
CA TYR A 241 14.17 -3.85 10.82
C TYR A 241 15.38 -2.87 10.82
N TYR A 242 15.87 -2.46 9.65
CA TYR A 242 16.97 -1.50 9.56
C TYR A 242 16.63 -0.17 10.24
N LYS A 243 15.39 0.28 10.06
CA LYS A 243 14.91 1.50 10.72
C LYS A 243 14.82 1.36 12.23
N ALA A 244 14.43 0.18 12.71
CA ALA A 244 14.40 -0.11 14.14
C ALA A 244 15.83 -0.10 14.74
N VAL A 245 16.81 -0.66 14.05
CA VAL A 245 18.21 -0.61 14.47
C VAL A 245 18.71 0.82 14.57
N GLU A 246 18.42 1.68 13.56
CA GLU A 246 18.76 3.11 13.61
C GLU A 246 18.13 3.81 14.83
N LEU A 247 16.85 3.54 15.12
CA LEU A 247 16.16 4.13 16.25
C LEU A 247 16.75 3.67 17.60
N VAL A 248 17.17 2.41 17.71
CA VAL A 248 17.84 1.88 18.92
C VAL A 248 19.23 2.52 19.09
N GLN A 249 19.98 2.68 18.00
CA GLN A 249 21.28 3.36 18.05
C GLN A 249 21.11 4.84 18.46
N GLU A 250 20.11 5.52 17.93
CA GLU A 250 19.80 6.92 18.30
C GLU A 250 19.40 7.02 19.77
N LEU A 251 18.56 6.08 20.26
CA LEU A 251 18.15 6.01 21.67
C LEU A 251 19.38 5.91 22.59
N MET A 252 20.31 4.98 22.27
CA MET A 252 21.54 4.78 23.05
C MET A 252 22.50 5.98 22.96
N TYR A 253 22.62 6.58 21.76
CA TYR A 253 23.43 7.78 21.56
C TYR A 253 22.94 8.96 22.40
N ASN A 254 21.62 9.07 22.63
CA ASN A 254 21.01 10.08 23.48
C ASN A 254 21.13 9.74 25.00
N GLY A 255 21.89 8.71 25.37
CA GLY A 255 22.09 8.31 26.76
C GLY A 255 20.89 7.64 27.41
N LEU A 256 19.87 7.25 26.64
CA LEU A 256 18.69 6.56 27.15
C LEU A 256 18.96 5.05 27.25
N GLN A 257 18.42 4.43 28.29
CA GLN A 257 18.44 2.97 28.44
C GLN A 257 17.14 2.36 27.95
N MET A 258 17.21 1.18 27.32
CA MET A 258 16.03 0.46 26.89
C MET A 258 15.31 -0.13 28.11
N ASP A 259 14.01 0.12 28.18
CA ASP A 259 13.14 -0.51 29.16
C ASP A 259 12.56 -1.84 28.63
N SER A 260 11.88 -2.58 29.48
CA SER A 260 11.23 -3.84 29.13
C SER A 260 10.25 -3.70 27.95
N VAL A 261 9.55 -2.56 27.82
CA VAL A 261 8.61 -2.29 26.71
C VAL A 261 9.35 -2.08 25.38
N THR A 262 10.49 -1.39 25.43
CA THR A 262 11.34 -1.16 24.25
C THR A 262 11.92 -2.48 23.75
N TYR A 263 12.42 -3.33 24.63
CA TYR A 263 12.86 -4.68 24.29
C TYR A 263 11.74 -5.50 23.65
N GLY A 264 10.54 -5.49 24.24
CA GLY A 264 9.38 -6.19 23.71
C GLY A 264 8.99 -5.71 22.30
N SER A 265 9.03 -4.40 22.05
CA SER A 265 8.78 -3.81 20.74
C SER A 265 9.85 -4.23 19.73
N LEU A 266 11.13 -4.24 20.11
CA LEU A 266 12.25 -4.66 19.27
C LEU A 266 12.18 -6.15 18.91
N LEU A 267 11.88 -7.02 19.89
CA LEU A 267 11.65 -8.44 19.66
C LEU A 267 10.51 -8.70 18.67
N SER A 268 9.42 -7.92 18.77
CA SER A 268 8.31 -7.99 17.82
C SER A 268 8.72 -7.57 16.39
N VAL A 269 9.62 -6.57 16.27
CA VAL A 269 10.20 -6.18 14.96
C VAL A 269 11.04 -7.31 14.39
N CYS A 270 11.95 -7.88 15.18
CA CYS A 270 12.79 -9.00 14.75
C CYS A 270 11.94 -10.19 14.29
N ALA A 271 10.91 -10.55 15.05
CA ALA A 271 9.99 -11.64 14.70
C ALA A 271 9.25 -11.38 13.37
N SER A 272 8.81 -10.15 13.14
CA SER A 272 8.09 -9.78 11.91
C SER A 272 8.98 -9.79 10.67
N HIS A 273 10.28 -9.53 10.82
CA HIS A 273 11.26 -9.48 9.74
C HIS A 273 12.12 -10.74 9.63
N LYS A 274 11.81 -11.78 10.42
CA LYS A 274 12.51 -13.07 10.44
C LYS A 274 13.97 -12.99 10.89
N GLU A 275 14.32 -11.99 11.68
CA GLU A 275 15.65 -11.80 12.24
C GLU A 275 15.79 -12.59 13.56
N CYS A 276 15.76 -13.93 13.46
CA CYS A 276 15.70 -14.83 14.59
C CYS A 276 16.93 -14.74 15.50
N LYS A 277 18.14 -14.69 14.91
CA LYS A 277 19.39 -14.61 15.64
C LYS A 277 19.50 -13.32 16.45
N GLU A 278 19.08 -12.21 15.84
CA GLU A 278 19.07 -10.90 16.51
C GLU A 278 18.02 -10.85 17.62
N ALA A 279 16.84 -11.47 17.41
CA ALA A 279 15.83 -11.60 18.45
C ALA A 279 16.40 -12.33 19.70
N ALA A 280 17.09 -13.45 19.50
CA ALA A 280 17.72 -14.19 20.60
C ALA A 280 18.80 -13.35 21.32
N LYS A 281 19.65 -12.61 20.60
CA LYS A 281 20.64 -11.69 21.19
C LYS A 281 20.00 -10.59 22.03
N TYR A 282 18.96 -9.94 21.52
CA TYR A 282 18.26 -8.88 22.27
C TYR A 282 17.52 -9.43 23.49
N PHE A 283 16.99 -10.65 23.39
CA PHE A 283 16.34 -11.29 24.51
C PHE A 283 17.38 -11.64 25.62
N GLN A 284 18.56 -12.13 25.22
CA GLN A 284 19.65 -12.39 26.19
C GLN A 284 20.15 -11.08 26.79
N LYS A 285 20.40 -10.05 25.97
CA LYS A 285 20.83 -8.73 26.44
C LYS A 285 19.85 -8.13 27.44
N MET A 286 18.54 -8.28 27.21
CA MET A 286 17.50 -7.86 28.15
C MET A 286 17.66 -8.50 29.52
N LYS A 287 17.98 -9.81 29.56
CA LYS A 287 18.21 -10.55 30.82
C LYS A 287 19.50 -10.09 31.49
N ASP A 288 20.57 -9.89 30.73
CA ASP A 288 21.87 -9.44 31.22
C ASP A 288 21.82 -8.05 31.83
N GLU A 289 20.94 -7.18 31.32
CA GLU A 289 20.65 -5.85 31.88
C GLU A 289 19.68 -5.90 33.09
N GLY A 290 19.30 -7.09 33.56
CA GLY A 290 18.48 -7.27 34.76
C GLY A 290 16.96 -7.11 34.54
N HIS A 291 16.50 -7.05 33.30
CA HIS A 291 15.07 -7.00 33.00
C HIS A 291 14.46 -8.40 33.01
N SER A 292 13.45 -8.64 33.81
CA SER A 292 12.72 -9.91 33.85
C SER A 292 11.82 -10.06 32.62
N PRO A 293 12.01 -11.09 31.77
CA PRO A 293 11.13 -11.36 30.64
C PRO A 293 9.72 -11.72 31.10
N ASN A 294 8.72 -11.18 30.44
CA ASN A 294 7.31 -11.50 30.63
C ASN A 294 6.75 -12.33 29.46
N VAL A 295 5.52 -12.79 29.59
CA VAL A 295 4.82 -13.62 28.58
C VAL A 295 4.87 -13.00 27.17
N TYR A 296 4.85 -11.67 27.05
CA TYR A 296 4.92 -10.98 25.76
C TYR A 296 6.30 -11.13 25.08
N HIS A 297 7.38 -11.07 25.85
CA HIS A 297 8.76 -11.24 25.36
C HIS A 297 8.96 -12.68 24.86
N TYR A 298 8.54 -13.68 25.66
CA TYR A 298 8.59 -15.09 25.27
C TYR A 298 7.75 -15.35 24.01
N SER A 299 6.54 -14.79 23.92
CA SER A 299 5.68 -14.91 22.73
C SER A 299 6.32 -14.30 21.48
N SER A 300 6.99 -13.15 21.62
CA SER A 300 7.68 -12.50 20.50
C SER A 300 8.86 -13.32 20.01
N LEU A 301 9.69 -13.84 20.90
CA LEU A 301 10.82 -14.70 20.54
C LEU A 301 10.35 -16.03 19.96
N LEU A 302 9.30 -16.63 20.52
CA LEU A 302 8.69 -17.84 19.98
C LEU A 302 8.15 -17.64 18.55
N ASN A 303 7.57 -16.46 18.27
CA ASN A 303 7.17 -16.08 16.91
C ASN A 303 8.36 -15.95 15.95
N ALA A 304 9.53 -15.48 16.43
CA ALA A 304 10.75 -15.43 15.63
C ALA A 304 11.22 -16.86 15.29
N TYR A 305 11.26 -17.77 16.27
CA TYR A 305 11.57 -19.18 16.04
C TYR A 305 10.58 -19.87 15.10
N SER A 306 9.28 -19.52 15.18
CA SER A 306 8.28 -19.97 14.22
C SER A 306 8.59 -19.54 12.78
N ALA A 307 9.15 -18.35 12.58
CA ALA A 307 9.50 -17.87 11.25
C ALA A 307 10.71 -18.62 10.66
N ASP A 308 11.64 -19.02 11.51
CA ASP A 308 12.87 -19.75 11.16
C ASP A 308 12.69 -21.30 11.20
N ARG A 309 11.51 -21.79 11.60
CA ARG A 309 11.20 -23.21 11.76
C ARG A 309 12.09 -23.93 12.79
N ASN A 310 12.61 -23.17 13.75
CA ASN A 310 13.50 -23.70 14.77
C ASN A 310 12.69 -24.17 15.98
N TYR A 311 12.24 -25.43 15.92
CA TYR A 311 11.41 -26.01 16.96
C TYR A 311 12.20 -26.38 18.23
N GLU A 312 13.49 -26.74 18.12
CA GLU A 312 14.34 -27.09 19.24
C GLU A 312 14.51 -25.91 20.20
N MET A 313 14.83 -24.74 19.65
CA MET A 313 14.95 -23.52 20.44
C MET A 313 13.58 -23.06 20.99
N ALA A 314 12.51 -23.35 20.30
CA ALA A 314 11.17 -23.06 20.79
C ALA A 314 10.79 -23.94 21.99
N GLU A 315 11.13 -25.24 21.97
CA GLU A 315 10.93 -26.17 23.10
C GLU A 315 11.78 -25.75 24.30
N ALA A 316 13.07 -25.43 24.09
CA ALA A 316 13.95 -24.94 25.15
C ALA A 316 13.43 -23.64 25.79
N LEU A 317 12.87 -22.73 24.96
CA LEU A 317 12.29 -21.49 25.43
C LEU A 317 11.02 -21.71 26.28
N ILE A 318 10.18 -22.68 25.94
CA ILE A 318 9.01 -23.08 26.72
C ILE A 318 9.44 -23.64 28.08
N GLU A 319 10.49 -24.47 28.13
CA GLU A 319 11.00 -25.02 29.38
C GLU A 319 11.62 -23.94 30.26
N GLU A 320 12.34 -22.99 29.66
CA GLU A 320 12.83 -21.80 30.38
C GLU A 320 11.66 -20.99 30.98
N MET A 321 10.57 -20.81 30.22
CA MET A 321 9.38 -20.10 30.70
C MET A 321 8.71 -20.81 31.85
N ARG A 322 8.61 -22.17 31.83
CA ARG A 322 8.09 -22.99 32.90
C ARG A 322 8.95 -22.89 34.15
N SER A 323 10.26 -23.01 34.00
CA SER A 323 11.23 -22.91 35.11
C SER A 323 11.23 -21.52 35.75
N ALA A 324 10.91 -20.47 35.00
CA ALA A 324 10.70 -19.11 35.51
C ALA A 324 9.33 -18.92 36.24
N GLY A 325 8.54 -19.99 36.39
CA GLY A 325 7.23 -19.94 37.08
C GLY A 325 6.13 -19.20 36.31
N LEU A 326 6.31 -18.95 34.99
CA LEU A 326 5.33 -18.26 34.18
C LEU A 326 4.29 -19.24 33.63
N VAL A 327 3.01 -18.88 33.75
CA VAL A 327 1.90 -19.70 33.26
C VAL A 327 1.79 -19.55 31.75
N LEU A 328 1.80 -20.69 31.05
CA LEU A 328 1.54 -20.74 29.62
C LEU A 328 0.08 -20.40 29.34
N ASN A 329 -0.14 -19.36 28.58
CA ASN A 329 -1.48 -18.94 28.15
C ASN A 329 -1.81 -19.42 26.75
N LYS A 330 -3.06 -19.25 26.32
CA LYS A 330 -3.54 -19.61 24.97
C LYS A 330 -2.62 -19.07 23.86
N VAL A 331 -2.06 -17.84 24.00
CA VAL A 331 -1.20 -17.22 22.96
C VAL A 331 0.11 -17.98 22.81
N ILE A 332 0.73 -18.40 23.92
CA ILE A 332 1.97 -19.21 23.88
C ILE A 332 1.71 -20.56 23.24
N TYR A 333 0.67 -21.29 23.68
CA TYR A 333 0.30 -22.58 23.10
C TYR A 333 -0.01 -22.51 21.61
N THR A 334 -0.81 -21.52 21.16
CA THR A 334 -1.13 -21.36 19.74
C THR A 334 0.09 -20.95 18.92
N THR A 335 1.06 -20.22 19.52
CA THR A 335 2.30 -19.87 18.86
C THR A 335 3.23 -21.10 18.76
N LEU A 336 3.29 -21.92 19.79
CA LEU A 336 4.03 -23.21 19.76
C LEU A 336 3.44 -24.16 18.70
N LEU A 337 2.10 -24.27 18.64
CA LEU A 337 1.43 -25.02 17.58
C LEU A 337 1.86 -24.53 16.19
N LYS A 338 1.92 -23.23 16.00
CA LYS A 338 2.40 -22.64 14.74
C LYS A 338 3.88 -22.95 14.45
N VAL A 339 4.74 -23.09 15.49
CA VAL A 339 6.14 -23.53 15.33
C VAL A 339 6.18 -24.97 14.82
N TYR A 340 5.47 -25.89 15.48
CA TYR A 340 5.43 -27.31 15.10
C TYR A 340 4.86 -27.51 13.70
N VAL A 341 3.73 -26.86 13.38
CA VAL A 341 3.12 -26.92 12.05
C VAL A 341 4.07 -26.43 10.96
N LYS A 342 4.78 -25.32 11.18
CA LYS A 342 5.77 -24.81 10.21
C LYS A 342 7.02 -25.64 10.11
N GLY A 343 7.39 -26.31 11.20
CA GLY A 343 8.50 -27.28 11.25
C GLY A 343 8.15 -28.63 10.60
N GLY A 344 6.87 -28.86 10.24
CA GLY A 344 6.40 -30.13 9.69
C GLY A 344 6.21 -31.24 10.74
N LEU A 345 6.23 -30.90 12.03
CA LEU A 345 6.04 -31.81 13.15
C LEU A 345 4.56 -32.05 13.43
N PHE A 346 3.85 -32.68 12.47
CA PHE A 346 2.39 -32.79 12.53
C PHE A 346 1.90 -33.67 13.68
N GLU A 347 2.62 -34.73 14.08
CA GLU A 347 2.22 -35.58 15.21
C GLU A 347 2.30 -34.78 16.52
N LYS A 348 3.42 -34.07 16.80
CA LYS A 348 3.52 -33.15 17.95
C LYS A 348 2.46 -32.04 17.89
N SER A 349 2.09 -31.58 16.68
CA SER A 349 1.03 -30.59 16.50
C SER A 349 -0.35 -31.12 16.88
N LYS A 350 -0.65 -32.39 16.56
CA LYS A 350 -1.91 -33.09 16.95
C LYS A 350 -1.97 -33.28 18.47
N GLU A 351 -0.86 -33.73 19.08
CA GLU A 351 -0.76 -33.89 20.54
C GLU A 351 -0.99 -32.54 21.25
N LEU A 352 -0.33 -31.48 20.79
CA LEU A 352 -0.48 -30.13 21.34
C LEU A 352 -1.91 -29.59 21.15
N LEU A 353 -2.59 -29.92 20.05
CA LEU A 353 -4.00 -29.57 19.84
C LEU A 353 -4.90 -30.24 20.88
N LYS A 354 -4.67 -31.51 21.19
CA LYS A 354 -5.41 -32.24 22.27
C LYS A 354 -5.16 -31.60 23.65
N GLU A 355 -3.90 -31.17 23.92
CA GLU A 355 -3.58 -30.44 25.17
C GLU A 355 -4.33 -29.11 25.23
N LEU A 356 -4.37 -28.35 24.11
CA LEU A 356 -5.15 -27.11 23.99
C LEU A 356 -6.66 -27.31 24.25
N GLU A 357 -7.20 -28.43 23.79
CA GLU A 357 -8.59 -28.83 24.03
C GLU A 357 -8.81 -29.14 25.51
N ALA A 358 -7.95 -29.93 26.13
CA ALA A 358 -8.04 -30.27 27.54
C ALA A 358 -7.99 -29.07 28.47
N LEU A 359 -7.19 -28.06 28.07
CA LEU A 359 -7.08 -26.78 28.78
C LEU A 359 -8.23 -25.79 28.47
N GLY A 360 -9.15 -26.13 27.59
CA GLY A 360 -10.24 -25.26 27.15
C GLY A 360 -9.79 -24.09 26.29
N TYR A 361 -8.62 -24.14 25.66
CA TYR A 361 -8.07 -23.10 24.79
C TYR A 361 -8.44 -23.28 23.31
N ALA A 362 -9.01 -24.44 22.92
CA ALA A 362 -9.43 -24.75 21.56
C ALA A 362 -10.94 -24.51 21.34
N ASN A 363 -11.54 -23.56 22.04
CA ASN A 363 -12.97 -23.23 21.93
C ASN A 363 -13.30 -22.43 20.66
N ASP A 364 -12.29 -21.97 19.93
CA ASP A 364 -12.43 -21.29 18.64
C ASP A 364 -11.70 -22.09 17.53
N GLU A 365 -12.01 -21.79 16.29
CA GLU A 365 -11.46 -22.50 15.13
C GLU A 365 -9.95 -22.28 14.88
N MET A 366 -9.30 -21.31 15.53
CA MET A 366 -7.94 -20.88 15.19
C MET A 366 -6.88 -22.01 15.34
N PRO A 367 -6.82 -22.79 16.43
CA PRO A 367 -5.87 -23.89 16.56
C PRO A 367 -6.06 -24.96 15.47
N PHE A 368 -7.31 -25.35 15.17
CA PHE A 368 -7.64 -26.30 14.11
C PHE A 368 -7.22 -25.75 12.75
N CYS A 369 -7.54 -24.49 12.45
CA CYS A 369 -7.17 -23.83 11.20
C CYS A 369 -5.66 -23.78 10.98
N LEU A 370 -4.86 -23.56 12.04
CA LEU A 370 -3.40 -23.58 11.94
C LEU A 370 -2.89 -24.95 11.51
N LEU A 371 -3.39 -26.03 12.13
CA LEU A 371 -3.01 -27.41 11.79
C LEU A 371 -3.49 -27.80 10.40
N MET A 372 -4.74 -27.53 10.06
CA MET A 372 -5.32 -27.79 8.74
C MET A 372 -4.56 -27.09 7.62
N ASP A 373 -4.27 -25.78 7.77
CA ASP A 373 -3.53 -25.01 6.77
C ASP A 373 -2.11 -25.56 6.57
N GLY A 374 -1.45 -25.97 7.65
CA GLY A 374 -0.13 -26.60 7.60
C GLY A 374 -0.16 -27.93 6.86
N LEU A 375 -1.04 -28.85 7.25
CA LEU A 375 -1.24 -30.16 6.61
C LEU A 375 -1.59 -30.00 5.12
N ALA A 376 -2.53 -29.10 4.81
CA ALA A 376 -2.95 -28.84 3.43
C ALA A 376 -1.85 -28.23 2.55
N LYS A 377 -0.95 -27.41 3.11
CA LYS A 377 0.21 -26.85 2.39
C LYS A 377 1.32 -27.86 2.18
N SER A 378 1.45 -28.82 3.08
CA SER A 378 2.44 -29.90 2.98
C SER A 378 1.95 -31.11 2.16
N GLY A 379 0.71 -31.05 1.63
CA GLY A 379 0.16 -32.10 0.78
C GLY A 379 -0.62 -33.20 1.55
N HIS A 380 -0.71 -33.12 2.87
CA HIS A 380 -1.43 -34.08 3.72
C HIS A 380 -2.95 -33.76 3.75
N LEU A 381 -3.59 -33.82 2.56
CA LEU A 381 -4.97 -33.38 2.40
C LEU A 381 -5.97 -34.20 3.20
N LEU A 382 -5.78 -35.54 3.27
CA LEU A 382 -6.68 -36.45 4.02
C LEU A 382 -6.64 -36.15 5.52
N GLU A 383 -5.45 -35.92 6.06
CA GLU A 383 -5.29 -35.54 7.46
C GLU A 383 -5.88 -34.17 7.76
N ALA A 384 -5.68 -33.19 6.85
CA ALA A 384 -6.30 -31.88 6.97
C ALA A 384 -7.85 -31.98 6.99
N LYS A 385 -8.41 -32.86 6.15
CA LYS A 385 -9.85 -33.17 6.15
C LYS A 385 -10.30 -33.81 7.45
N SER A 386 -9.56 -34.80 7.99
CA SER A 386 -9.88 -35.42 9.27
C SER A 386 -9.94 -34.39 10.41
N VAL A 387 -8.99 -33.46 10.48
CA VAL A 387 -9.00 -32.38 11.48
C VAL A 387 -10.19 -31.43 11.28
N PHE A 388 -10.58 -31.18 10.03
CA PHE A 388 -11.76 -30.36 9.72
C PHE A 388 -13.05 -31.07 10.18
N ASP A 389 -13.21 -32.35 9.85
CA ASP A 389 -14.39 -33.16 10.22
C ASP A 389 -14.50 -33.23 11.77
N GLU A 390 -13.37 -33.47 12.48
CA GLU A 390 -13.30 -33.46 13.94
C GLU A 390 -13.74 -32.11 14.55
N MET A 391 -13.28 -30.98 13.96
CA MET A 391 -13.69 -29.64 14.38
C MET A 391 -15.20 -29.40 14.21
N ILE A 392 -15.79 -29.91 13.12
CA ILE A 392 -17.23 -29.80 12.85
C ILE A 392 -18.03 -30.69 13.82
N GLU A 393 -17.61 -31.93 14.05
CA GLU A 393 -18.25 -32.87 14.99
C GLU A 393 -18.29 -32.32 16.43
N LYS A 394 -17.19 -31.66 16.84
CA LYS A 394 -17.09 -31.00 18.15
C LYS A 394 -17.87 -29.70 18.26
N GLN A 395 -18.56 -29.27 17.20
CA GLN A 395 -19.32 -28.02 17.13
C GLN A 395 -18.50 -26.78 17.59
N VAL A 396 -17.20 -26.79 17.29
CA VAL A 396 -16.32 -25.65 17.60
C VAL A 396 -16.86 -24.39 16.93
N LYS A 397 -16.92 -23.31 17.68
CA LYS A 397 -17.45 -22.03 17.19
C LYS A 397 -16.61 -21.53 16.01
N ALA A 398 -17.11 -21.73 14.79
CA ALA A 398 -16.57 -21.10 13.60
C ALA A 398 -17.13 -19.67 13.51
N ALA A 399 -16.28 -18.68 13.79
CA ALA A 399 -16.72 -17.28 13.82
C ALA A 399 -16.98 -16.72 12.41
N ASP A 400 -16.12 -17.03 11.45
CA ASP A 400 -16.08 -16.38 10.13
C ASP A 400 -16.00 -17.36 8.94
N GLY A 401 -16.10 -18.69 9.15
CA GLY A 401 -15.98 -19.70 8.10
C GLY A 401 -14.57 -19.81 7.50
N TYR A 402 -13.54 -19.36 8.21
CA TYR A 402 -12.15 -19.41 7.76
C TYR A 402 -11.66 -20.83 7.53
N SER A 403 -12.11 -21.79 8.35
CA SER A 403 -11.86 -23.23 8.20
C SER A 403 -12.35 -23.79 6.87
N TYR A 404 -13.54 -23.40 6.44
CA TYR A 404 -14.08 -23.74 5.11
C TYR A 404 -13.20 -23.19 4.00
N SER A 405 -12.74 -21.94 4.11
CA SER A 405 -11.88 -21.33 3.08
C SER A 405 -10.53 -22.03 2.95
N ILE A 406 -9.95 -22.51 4.05
CA ILE A 406 -8.72 -23.34 4.04
C ILE A 406 -8.97 -24.63 3.27
N MET A 407 -10.04 -25.40 3.61
CA MET A 407 -10.32 -26.68 2.99
C MET A 407 -10.71 -26.53 1.51
N ILE A 408 -11.57 -25.57 1.17
CA ILE A 408 -11.91 -25.27 -0.23
C ILE A 408 -10.63 -24.92 -1.02
N SER A 409 -9.75 -24.07 -0.46
CA SER A 409 -8.47 -23.75 -1.09
C SER A 409 -7.55 -24.97 -1.24
N ALA A 410 -7.56 -25.87 -0.27
CA ALA A 410 -6.78 -27.11 -0.30
C ALA A 410 -7.28 -28.05 -1.41
N PHE A 411 -8.57 -28.33 -1.47
CA PHE A 411 -9.19 -29.13 -2.55
C PHE A 411 -8.95 -28.50 -3.93
N CYS A 412 -9.05 -27.17 -4.02
CA CYS A 412 -8.77 -26.45 -5.24
C CYS A 412 -7.32 -26.58 -5.70
N ARG A 413 -6.35 -26.55 -4.77
CA ARG A 413 -4.94 -26.77 -5.10
C ARG A 413 -4.65 -28.19 -5.57
N SER A 414 -5.31 -29.16 -5.00
CA SER A 414 -5.18 -30.58 -5.34
C SER A 414 -5.98 -31.01 -6.57
N GLY A 415 -6.72 -30.09 -7.21
CA GLY A 415 -7.54 -30.39 -8.38
C GLY A 415 -8.87 -31.08 -8.09
N LEU A 416 -9.22 -31.26 -6.83
CA LEU A 416 -10.46 -31.91 -6.37
C LEU A 416 -11.64 -30.92 -6.41
N LEU A 417 -12.00 -30.45 -7.62
CA LEU A 417 -13.02 -29.42 -7.81
C LEU A 417 -14.42 -29.86 -7.35
N LYS A 418 -14.75 -31.17 -7.45
CA LYS A 418 -16.05 -31.67 -7.01
C LYS A 418 -16.23 -31.54 -5.50
N ASP A 419 -15.19 -31.90 -4.72
CA ASP A 419 -15.21 -31.78 -3.27
C ASP A 419 -15.19 -30.32 -2.84
N ALA A 420 -14.42 -29.46 -3.54
CA ALA A 420 -14.44 -28.01 -3.32
C ALA A 420 -15.82 -27.39 -3.54
N LYS A 421 -16.53 -27.78 -4.62
CA LYS A 421 -17.91 -27.34 -4.92
C LYS A 421 -18.88 -27.80 -3.83
N LYS A 422 -18.81 -29.09 -3.42
CA LYS A 422 -19.65 -29.63 -2.38
C LYS A 422 -19.50 -28.86 -1.08
N LEU A 423 -18.24 -28.65 -0.65
CA LEU A 423 -17.97 -27.93 0.59
C LEU A 423 -18.38 -26.44 0.51
N ALA A 424 -18.28 -25.81 -0.66
CA ALA A 424 -18.76 -24.45 -0.88
C ALA A 424 -20.29 -24.36 -0.80
N SER A 425 -21.03 -25.38 -1.31
CA SER A 425 -22.49 -25.44 -1.18
C SER A 425 -22.93 -25.65 0.26
N GLU A 426 -22.24 -26.51 1.02
CA GLU A 426 -22.49 -26.71 2.46
C GLU A 426 -22.25 -25.41 3.25
N PHE A 427 -21.23 -24.63 2.85
CA PHE A 427 -21.00 -23.33 3.45
C PHE A 427 -22.13 -22.33 3.14
N GLU A 428 -22.62 -22.29 1.88
CA GLU A 428 -23.74 -21.44 1.48
C GLU A 428 -25.01 -21.73 2.30
N GLU A 429 -25.32 -23.00 2.52
CA GLU A 429 -26.50 -23.44 3.30
C GLU A 429 -26.38 -23.06 4.78
N LYS A 430 -25.16 -23.11 5.33
CA LYS A 430 -24.92 -22.88 6.76
C LYS A 430 -24.75 -21.39 7.12
N TYR A 431 -24.19 -20.61 6.22
CA TYR A 431 -23.85 -19.19 6.42
C TYR A 431 -24.52 -18.34 5.32
N ASP A 432 -25.45 -17.50 5.69
CA ASP A 432 -26.25 -16.65 4.79
C ASP A 432 -25.42 -15.54 4.10
N LYS A 433 -24.09 -15.53 4.24
CA LYS A 433 -23.17 -14.54 3.68
C LYS A 433 -21.94 -15.18 3.08
N TYR A 434 -21.67 -14.87 1.82
CA TYR A 434 -20.38 -15.19 1.22
C TYR A 434 -19.25 -14.39 1.84
N ASP A 435 -18.13 -15.09 2.11
CA ASP A 435 -16.86 -14.43 2.39
C ASP A 435 -16.06 -14.29 1.09
N ILE A 436 -15.40 -13.13 0.92
CA ILE A 436 -14.52 -12.87 -0.22
C ILE A 436 -13.39 -13.89 -0.34
N VAL A 437 -12.94 -14.48 0.78
CA VAL A 437 -11.85 -15.48 0.79
C VAL A 437 -12.31 -16.76 0.09
N ILE A 438 -13.53 -17.22 0.38
CA ILE A 438 -14.11 -18.42 -0.26
C ILE A 438 -14.34 -18.14 -1.75
N LEU A 439 -14.93 -17.00 -2.08
CA LEU A 439 -15.15 -16.61 -3.48
C LEU A 439 -13.84 -16.55 -4.27
N ASN A 440 -12.77 -16.01 -3.70
CA ASN A 440 -11.44 -15.98 -4.33
C ASN A 440 -10.83 -17.39 -4.45
N ALA A 441 -11.03 -18.27 -3.48
CA ALA A 441 -10.56 -19.65 -3.54
C ALA A 441 -11.23 -20.41 -4.69
N MET A 442 -12.56 -20.33 -4.79
CA MET A 442 -13.34 -20.95 -5.86
C MET A 442 -13.01 -20.33 -7.22
N LEU A 443 -12.91 -19.00 -7.29
CA LEU A 443 -12.51 -18.28 -8.50
C LEU A 443 -11.13 -18.76 -9.00
N SER A 444 -10.15 -18.86 -8.09
CA SER A 444 -8.82 -19.39 -8.41
C SER A 444 -8.85 -20.82 -8.93
N ALA A 445 -9.74 -21.67 -8.38
CA ALA A 445 -9.90 -23.04 -8.83
C ALA A 445 -10.47 -23.14 -10.23
N TYR A 446 -11.55 -22.43 -10.52
CA TYR A 446 -12.15 -22.37 -11.84
C TYR A 446 -11.18 -21.79 -12.89
N CYS A 447 -10.42 -20.75 -12.52
CA CYS A 447 -9.36 -20.21 -13.36
C CYS A 447 -8.25 -21.24 -13.69
N ARG A 448 -7.89 -22.11 -12.73
CA ARG A 448 -6.90 -23.18 -13.00
C ARG A 448 -7.47 -24.25 -13.91
N ALA A 449 -8.73 -24.62 -13.72
CA ALA A 449 -9.43 -25.62 -14.53
C ALA A 449 -9.77 -25.10 -15.95
N GLY A 450 -9.68 -23.78 -16.19
CA GLY A 450 -10.08 -23.19 -17.47
C GLY A 450 -11.60 -23.08 -17.66
N GLU A 451 -12.37 -23.22 -16.57
CA GLU A 451 -13.84 -23.19 -16.60
C GLU A 451 -14.36 -21.74 -16.63
N MET A 452 -14.32 -21.08 -17.80
CA MET A 452 -14.70 -19.68 -17.96
C MET A 452 -16.14 -19.39 -17.49
N GLU A 453 -17.09 -20.27 -17.74
CA GLU A 453 -18.49 -20.12 -17.30
C GLU A 453 -18.61 -20.01 -15.78
N ASN A 454 -17.88 -20.88 -15.08
CA ASN A 454 -17.87 -20.87 -13.61
C ASN A 454 -17.14 -19.63 -13.06
N VAL A 455 -16.08 -19.16 -13.74
CA VAL A 455 -15.41 -17.89 -13.41
C VAL A 455 -16.42 -16.73 -13.52
N MET A 456 -17.21 -16.69 -14.57
CA MET A 456 -18.24 -15.66 -14.76
C MET A 456 -19.37 -15.77 -13.75
N SER A 457 -19.79 -16.98 -13.40
CA SER A 457 -20.78 -17.23 -12.34
C SER A 457 -20.29 -16.70 -10.99
N MET A 458 -19.02 -16.91 -10.64
CA MET A 458 -18.44 -16.37 -9.39
C MET A 458 -18.39 -14.84 -9.39
N MET A 459 -18.04 -14.23 -10.51
CA MET A 459 -18.05 -12.77 -10.65
C MET A 459 -19.48 -12.20 -10.49
N LYS A 460 -20.47 -12.87 -11.04
CA LYS A 460 -21.88 -12.52 -10.86
C LYS A 460 -22.32 -12.68 -9.40
N LYS A 461 -21.95 -13.76 -8.74
CA LYS A 461 -22.22 -13.96 -7.30
C LYS A 461 -21.64 -12.85 -6.44
N MET A 462 -20.41 -12.39 -6.73
CA MET A 462 -19.79 -11.25 -6.04
C MET A 462 -20.62 -9.96 -6.20
N ASP A 463 -21.15 -9.71 -7.42
CA ASP A 463 -21.99 -8.52 -7.68
C ASP A 463 -23.35 -8.63 -7.01
N ASP A 464 -24.01 -9.78 -7.06
CA ASP A 464 -25.32 -10.05 -6.47
C ASP A 464 -25.26 -9.95 -4.94
N SER A 465 -24.16 -10.43 -4.33
CA SER A 465 -23.89 -10.34 -2.88
C SER A 465 -23.34 -9.00 -2.44
N ALA A 466 -23.17 -8.03 -3.35
CA ALA A 466 -22.56 -6.73 -3.12
C ALA A 466 -21.14 -6.77 -2.52
N ILE A 467 -20.40 -7.84 -2.76
CA ILE A 467 -19.01 -8.01 -2.33
C ILE A 467 -18.09 -7.35 -3.37
N SER A 468 -17.34 -6.33 -2.93
CA SER A 468 -16.39 -5.66 -3.83
C SER A 468 -15.15 -6.52 -4.05
N PRO A 469 -14.72 -6.77 -5.31
CA PRO A 469 -13.46 -7.41 -5.60
C PRO A 469 -12.29 -6.74 -4.88
N ASP A 470 -11.45 -7.53 -4.25
CA ASP A 470 -10.23 -7.09 -3.57
C ASP A 470 -8.99 -7.22 -4.48
N TRP A 471 -7.83 -6.91 -3.92
CA TRP A 471 -6.55 -7.03 -4.62
C TRP A 471 -6.28 -8.47 -5.13
N ASN A 472 -6.65 -9.50 -4.33
CA ASN A 472 -6.48 -10.90 -4.70
C ASN A 472 -7.40 -11.29 -5.87
N THR A 473 -8.67 -10.88 -5.81
CA THR A 473 -9.64 -11.11 -6.90
C THR A 473 -9.10 -10.61 -8.23
N PHE A 474 -8.61 -9.36 -8.26
CA PHE A 474 -8.04 -8.78 -9.47
C PHE A 474 -6.82 -9.54 -9.97
N ASN A 475 -5.89 -9.91 -9.09
CA ASN A 475 -4.69 -10.67 -9.49
C ASN A 475 -5.04 -12.05 -10.05
N ILE A 476 -6.01 -12.76 -9.46
CA ILE A 476 -6.47 -14.06 -9.96
C ILE A 476 -7.01 -13.90 -11.39
N LEU A 477 -7.89 -12.93 -11.60
CA LEU A 477 -8.50 -12.67 -12.91
C LEU A 477 -7.48 -12.25 -13.97
N ILE A 478 -6.58 -11.31 -13.64
CA ILE A 478 -5.57 -10.82 -14.59
C ILE A 478 -4.64 -11.96 -14.99
N ARG A 479 -4.17 -12.78 -14.03
CA ARG A 479 -3.33 -13.96 -14.33
C ARG A 479 -4.06 -14.98 -15.20
N TYR A 480 -5.33 -15.21 -14.94
CA TYR A 480 -6.18 -16.09 -15.72
C TYR A 480 -6.35 -15.58 -17.14
N PHE A 481 -6.74 -14.33 -17.34
CA PHE A 481 -6.90 -13.76 -18.67
C PHE A 481 -5.59 -13.70 -19.45
N CYS A 482 -4.45 -13.50 -18.79
CA CYS A 482 -3.14 -13.63 -19.42
C CYS A 482 -2.85 -15.06 -19.89
N LYS A 483 -3.20 -16.08 -19.08
CA LYS A 483 -3.06 -17.50 -19.41
C LYS A 483 -3.92 -17.87 -20.63
N GLU A 484 -5.17 -17.40 -20.66
CA GLU A 484 -6.10 -17.61 -21.77
C GLU A 484 -5.85 -16.68 -22.97
N LYS A 485 -4.73 -15.94 -22.99
CA LYS A 485 -4.35 -14.99 -24.05
C LYS A 485 -5.35 -13.85 -24.30
N LEU A 486 -6.21 -13.57 -23.34
CA LEU A 486 -7.21 -12.49 -23.37
C LEU A 486 -6.61 -11.18 -22.84
N TYR A 487 -5.53 -10.71 -23.48
CA TYR A 487 -4.69 -9.62 -22.96
C TYR A 487 -5.40 -8.28 -22.82
N LEU A 488 -6.33 -7.97 -23.72
CA LEU A 488 -7.13 -6.75 -23.63
C LEU A 488 -8.09 -6.79 -22.43
N LEU A 489 -8.62 -7.97 -22.11
CA LEU A 489 -9.47 -8.16 -20.93
C LEU A 489 -8.63 -8.06 -19.64
N ALA A 490 -7.43 -8.64 -19.63
CA ALA A 490 -6.46 -8.49 -18.56
C ALA A 490 -6.08 -7.00 -18.33
N TYR A 491 -5.85 -6.24 -19.40
CA TYR A 491 -5.58 -4.80 -19.33
C TYR A 491 -6.73 -4.03 -18.69
N ARG A 492 -7.97 -4.25 -19.12
CA ARG A 492 -9.14 -3.56 -18.56
C ARG A 492 -9.39 -3.93 -17.11
N THR A 493 -9.16 -5.19 -16.75
CA THR A 493 -9.23 -5.64 -15.34
C THR A 493 -8.18 -4.94 -14.48
N MET A 494 -6.97 -4.73 -15.02
CA MET A 494 -5.90 -3.99 -14.35
C MET A 494 -6.23 -2.49 -14.22
N GLU A 495 -6.86 -1.89 -15.23
CA GLU A 495 -7.33 -0.50 -15.19
C GLU A 495 -8.40 -0.31 -14.11
N ASP A 496 -9.35 -1.25 -13.98
CA ASP A 496 -10.36 -1.22 -12.91
C ASP A 496 -9.73 -1.41 -11.53
N MET A 497 -8.76 -2.33 -11.40
CA MET A 497 -7.95 -2.53 -10.19
C MET A 497 -7.30 -1.20 -9.75
N HIS A 498 -6.66 -0.50 -10.67
CA HIS A 498 -6.01 0.78 -10.42
C HIS A 498 -7.01 1.88 -10.06
N SER A 499 -8.15 1.95 -10.76
CA SER A 499 -9.22 2.92 -10.50
C SER A 499 -9.85 2.78 -9.11
N LYS A 500 -9.81 1.56 -8.53
CA LYS A 500 -10.25 1.27 -7.17
C LYS A 500 -9.17 1.55 -6.11
N GLY A 501 -7.98 1.99 -6.54
CA GLY A 501 -6.88 2.36 -5.67
C GLY A 501 -5.97 1.19 -5.27
N HIS A 502 -6.14 0.02 -5.89
CA HIS A 502 -5.24 -1.11 -5.71
C HIS A 502 -4.03 -0.97 -6.63
N GLN A 503 -2.84 -1.27 -6.12
CA GLN A 503 -1.61 -1.19 -6.88
C GLN A 503 -1.25 -2.55 -7.47
N PRO A 504 -1.10 -2.68 -8.80
CA PRO A 504 -0.69 -3.94 -9.42
C PRO A 504 0.77 -4.29 -9.10
N GLU A 505 1.10 -5.58 -9.18
CA GLU A 505 2.45 -6.10 -9.00
C GLU A 505 3.30 -5.84 -10.25
N GLU A 506 4.58 -5.44 -10.08
CA GLU A 506 5.48 -5.13 -11.22
C GLU A 506 5.65 -6.32 -12.17
N GLY A 507 5.82 -7.54 -11.64
CA GLY A 507 5.96 -8.76 -12.44
C GLY A 507 4.75 -9.02 -13.34
N LEU A 508 3.55 -8.80 -12.81
CA LEU A 508 2.30 -8.96 -13.55
C LEU A 508 2.15 -7.89 -14.65
N CYS A 509 2.49 -6.65 -14.33
CA CYS A 509 2.50 -5.55 -15.31
C CYS A 509 3.52 -5.78 -16.41
N SER A 510 4.74 -6.21 -16.07
CA SER A 510 5.81 -6.49 -17.04
C SER A 510 5.40 -7.58 -18.02
N SER A 511 4.79 -8.66 -17.52
CA SER A 511 4.25 -9.75 -18.34
C SER A 511 3.15 -9.24 -19.28
N LEU A 512 2.20 -8.46 -18.76
CA LEU A 512 1.10 -7.93 -19.55
C LEU A 512 1.57 -6.93 -20.60
N ILE A 513 2.51 -6.02 -20.27
CA ILE A 513 3.14 -5.09 -21.22
C ILE A 513 3.77 -5.84 -22.39
N TYR A 514 4.55 -6.90 -22.08
CA TYR A 514 5.19 -7.72 -23.12
C TYR A 514 4.16 -8.36 -24.07
N HIS A 515 3.10 -8.95 -23.55
CA HIS A 515 2.07 -9.59 -24.35
C HIS A 515 1.24 -8.60 -25.16
N LEU A 516 0.85 -7.46 -24.57
CA LEU A 516 0.16 -6.37 -25.26
C LEU A 516 1.02 -5.82 -26.40
N GLY A 517 2.34 -5.65 -26.18
CA GLY A 517 3.25 -5.25 -27.23
C GLY A 517 3.32 -6.24 -28.39
N LYS A 518 3.32 -7.54 -28.13
CA LYS A 518 3.29 -8.59 -29.15
C LYS A 518 1.99 -8.64 -29.95
N THR A 519 0.87 -8.31 -29.33
CA THR A 519 -0.46 -8.33 -29.99
C THR A 519 -0.78 -7.01 -30.70
N GLY A 520 0.13 -6.04 -30.70
CA GLY A 520 -0.06 -4.74 -31.34
C GLY A 520 -0.85 -3.71 -30.52
N ALA A 521 -1.21 -4.03 -29.29
CA ALA A 521 -1.90 -3.12 -28.37
C ALA A 521 -0.89 -2.21 -27.62
N HIS A 522 -0.17 -1.38 -28.39
CA HIS A 522 0.96 -0.60 -27.90
C HIS A 522 0.53 0.55 -26.97
N SER A 523 -0.64 1.15 -27.19
CA SER A 523 -1.22 2.22 -26.35
C SER A 523 -1.63 1.69 -24.97
N GLU A 524 -2.22 0.50 -24.93
CA GLU A 524 -2.60 -0.21 -23.71
C GLU A 524 -1.37 -0.62 -22.89
N ALA A 525 -0.32 -1.11 -23.59
CA ALA A 525 0.96 -1.40 -22.95
C ALA A 525 1.56 -0.16 -22.29
N PHE A 526 1.49 0.99 -22.93
CA PHE A 526 1.95 2.26 -22.36
C PHE A 526 1.08 2.72 -21.20
N SER A 527 -0.23 2.50 -21.24
CA SER A 527 -1.13 2.80 -20.14
C SER A 527 -0.77 1.99 -18.88
N VAL A 528 -0.49 0.68 -19.02
CA VAL A 528 -0.02 -0.19 -17.93
C VAL A 528 1.30 0.30 -17.35
N TYR A 529 2.26 0.69 -18.21
CA TYR A 529 3.52 1.26 -17.79
C TYR A 529 3.32 2.56 -16.97
N ASN A 530 2.42 3.45 -17.39
CA ASN A 530 2.10 4.68 -16.66
C ASN A 530 1.45 4.40 -15.29
N MET A 531 0.62 3.36 -15.15
CA MET A 531 0.07 2.95 -13.85
C MET A 531 1.19 2.62 -12.85
N LEU A 532 2.24 1.91 -13.29
CA LEU A 532 3.43 1.64 -12.47
C LEU A 532 4.22 2.91 -12.15
N ARG A 533 4.46 3.76 -13.15
CA ARG A 533 5.22 5.00 -12.99
C ARG A 533 4.63 5.94 -11.95
N TYR A 534 3.31 6.08 -11.92
CA TYR A 534 2.61 6.91 -10.92
C TYR A 534 2.51 6.28 -9.54
N SER A 535 2.85 4.99 -9.39
CA SER A 535 2.81 4.28 -8.11
C SER A 535 3.97 4.58 -7.16
N LYS A 536 4.91 5.48 -7.53
CA LYS A 536 6.13 5.83 -6.76
C LYS A 536 7.08 4.64 -6.47
N ARG A 537 6.98 3.56 -7.22
CA ARG A 537 7.91 2.42 -7.13
C ARG A 537 9.09 2.63 -8.08
N THR A 538 10.24 2.07 -7.72
CA THR A 538 11.40 1.98 -8.62
C THR A 538 11.09 0.96 -9.70
N ILE A 539 11.05 1.39 -10.95
CA ILE A 539 10.81 0.52 -12.11
C ILE A 539 12.16 -0.04 -12.59
N SER A 540 12.18 -1.32 -12.94
CA SER A 540 13.39 -1.98 -13.42
C SER A 540 13.87 -1.41 -14.76
N LYS A 541 15.20 -1.39 -14.96
CA LYS A 541 15.82 -0.94 -16.21
C LYS A 541 15.29 -1.70 -17.43
N ALA A 542 15.14 -3.02 -17.30
CA ALA A 542 14.62 -3.87 -18.37
C ALA A 542 13.20 -3.48 -18.82
N LEU A 543 12.36 -3.03 -17.89
CA LEU A 543 11.00 -2.61 -18.21
C LEU A 543 10.96 -1.28 -18.98
N HIS A 544 11.86 -0.33 -18.63
CA HIS A 544 12.01 0.91 -19.40
C HIS A 544 12.43 0.63 -20.86
N GLU A 545 13.35 -0.30 -21.07
CA GLU A 545 13.81 -0.68 -22.42
C GLU A 545 12.72 -1.42 -23.19
N ASN A 546 12.01 -2.36 -22.56
CA ASN A 546 10.94 -3.12 -23.19
C ASN A 546 9.80 -2.22 -23.68
N ILE A 547 9.34 -1.28 -22.82
CA ILE A 547 8.27 -0.37 -23.24
C ILE A 547 8.74 0.57 -24.35
N LEU A 548 10.00 1.03 -24.32
CA LEU A 548 10.58 1.85 -25.38
C LEU A 548 10.57 1.10 -26.72
N HIS A 549 10.96 -0.19 -26.73
CA HIS A 549 10.92 -1.02 -27.94
C HIS A 549 9.49 -1.21 -28.47
N ILE A 550 8.53 -1.43 -27.57
CA ILE A 550 7.11 -1.58 -27.93
C ILE A 550 6.58 -0.29 -28.57
N LEU A 551 6.88 0.87 -27.98
CA LEU A 551 6.42 2.17 -28.49
C LEU A 551 7.05 2.52 -29.82
N ILE A 552 8.34 2.19 -30.03
CA ILE A 552 9.00 2.35 -31.33
C ILE A 552 8.34 1.46 -32.40
N ALA A 553 8.06 0.20 -32.07
CA ALA A 553 7.40 -0.73 -32.98
C ALA A 553 5.98 -0.25 -33.34
N GLY A 554 5.24 0.29 -32.37
CA GLY A 554 3.90 0.87 -32.55
C GLY A 554 3.89 2.27 -33.20
N ARG A 555 5.05 2.84 -33.51
CA ARG A 555 5.19 4.23 -34.04
C ARG A 555 4.64 5.31 -33.08
N LEU A 556 4.49 5.00 -31.79
CA LEU A 556 4.07 5.92 -30.73
C LEU A 556 5.28 6.74 -30.23
N LEU A 557 5.93 7.46 -31.15
CA LEU A 557 7.21 8.11 -30.88
C LEU A 557 7.10 9.28 -29.89
N LYS A 558 5.92 9.90 -29.75
CA LYS A 558 5.66 10.92 -28.76
C LYS A 558 5.72 10.33 -27.34
N ASP A 559 5.09 9.19 -27.14
CA ASP A 559 5.08 8.49 -25.85
C ASP A 559 6.46 7.89 -25.53
N ALA A 560 7.13 7.36 -26.57
CA ALA A 560 8.54 6.93 -26.46
C ALA A 560 9.47 8.07 -25.99
N TYR A 561 9.24 9.30 -26.48
CA TYR A 561 9.99 10.48 -26.04
C TYR A 561 9.75 10.78 -24.54
N VAL A 562 8.51 10.64 -24.06
CA VAL A 562 8.20 10.82 -22.62
C VAL A 562 8.99 9.82 -21.77
N VAL A 563 9.05 8.55 -22.19
CA VAL A 563 9.82 7.52 -21.49
C VAL A 563 11.31 7.86 -21.45
N VAL A 564 11.89 8.28 -22.59
CA VAL A 564 13.31 8.65 -22.68
C VAL A 564 13.61 9.90 -21.86
N LYS A 565 12.79 10.95 -21.98
CA LYS A 565 12.99 12.21 -21.26
C LYS A 565 13.13 12.02 -19.76
N ASP A 566 12.29 11.13 -19.17
CA ASP A 566 12.22 10.98 -17.72
C ASP A 566 13.17 9.89 -17.18
N ASN A 567 13.63 8.97 -18.04
CA ASN A 567 14.38 7.77 -17.60
C ASN A 567 15.66 7.51 -18.43
N ALA A 568 16.18 8.49 -19.16
CA ALA A 568 17.33 8.29 -20.05
C ALA A 568 18.55 7.68 -19.34
N GLY A 569 18.84 8.06 -18.10
CA GLY A 569 19.96 7.51 -17.32
C GLY A 569 19.84 6.01 -16.99
N PHE A 570 18.65 5.43 -17.11
CA PHE A 570 18.39 4.02 -16.87
C PHE A 570 18.26 3.18 -18.15
N ILE A 571 18.28 3.80 -19.33
CA ILE A 571 18.12 3.15 -20.62
C ILE A 571 19.51 2.94 -21.27
N SER A 572 19.74 1.81 -21.92
CA SER A 572 21.03 1.53 -22.55
C SER A 572 21.25 2.37 -23.82
N GLN A 573 22.53 2.66 -24.12
CA GLN A 573 22.90 3.39 -25.32
C GLN A 573 22.36 2.80 -26.65
N PRO A 574 22.34 1.45 -26.85
CA PRO A 574 21.74 0.86 -28.06
C PRO A 574 20.23 1.14 -28.19
N ALA A 575 19.49 1.08 -27.09
CA ALA A 575 18.05 1.34 -27.10
C ALA A 575 17.75 2.82 -27.41
N ILE A 576 18.53 3.74 -26.84
CA ILE A 576 18.46 5.18 -27.13
C ILE A 576 18.83 5.48 -28.57
N LYS A 577 19.87 4.84 -29.11
CA LYS A 577 20.24 4.97 -30.54
C LYS A 577 19.08 4.56 -31.45
N LYS A 578 18.48 3.38 -31.18
CA LYS A 578 17.33 2.90 -31.96
C LYS A 578 16.14 3.88 -31.87
N PHE A 579 15.87 4.43 -30.70
CA PHE A 579 14.85 5.47 -30.52
C PHE A 579 15.19 6.73 -31.32
N SER A 580 16.41 7.23 -31.21
CA SER A 580 16.87 8.45 -31.90
C SER A 580 16.65 8.34 -33.40
N VAL A 581 17.17 7.30 -34.03
CA VAL A 581 17.04 7.08 -35.51
C VAL A 581 15.57 7.02 -35.91
N ASN A 582 14.74 6.28 -35.18
CA ASN A 582 13.31 6.19 -35.51
C ASN A 582 12.59 7.53 -35.29
N PHE A 583 12.91 8.25 -34.22
CA PHE A 583 12.31 9.57 -33.94
C PHE A 583 12.73 10.60 -34.99
N MET A 584 14.02 10.64 -35.38
CA MET A 584 14.52 11.56 -36.39
C MET A 584 13.92 11.21 -37.76
N ARG A 585 13.65 9.95 -38.06
CA ARG A 585 13.04 9.51 -39.34
C ARG A 585 11.55 9.86 -39.43
N SER A 586 10.76 9.70 -38.39
CA SER A 586 9.28 9.77 -38.46
C SER A 586 8.58 10.48 -37.31
N GLY A 587 9.30 10.96 -36.32
CA GLY A 587 8.75 11.69 -35.18
C GLY A 587 8.29 13.12 -35.48
N ASN A 588 7.79 13.82 -34.49
CA ASN A 588 7.36 15.23 -34.64
C ASN A 588 8.57 16.14 -34.84
N VAL A 589 8.60 16.86 -35.96
CA VAL A 589 9.70 17.76 -36.34
C VAL A 589 9.96 18.85 -35.30
N ASN A 590 8.91 19.38 -34.68
CA ASN A 590 9.03 20.43 -33.64
C ASN A 590 9.73 19.95 -32.35
N LEU A 591 9.75 18.64 -32.10
CA LEU A 591 10.36 18.04 -30.88
C LEU A 591 11.77 17.49 -31.12
N ILE A 592 12.29 17.53 -32.36
CA ILE A 592 13.60 16.96 -32.71
C ILE A 592 14.71 17.58 -31.84
N ASN A 593 14.75 18.90 -31.73
CA ASN A 593 15.77 19.60 -30.93
C ASN A 593 15.65 19.29 -29.43
N ASP A 594 14.43 19.15 -28.94
CA ASP A 594 14.19 18.79 -27.53
C ASP A 594 14.64 17.35 -27.21
N VAL A 595 14.41 16.43 -28.15
CA VAL A 595 14.90 15.04 -28.05
C VAL A 595 16.43 15.00 -28.05
N ILE A 596 17.08 15.73 -28.96
CA ILE A 596 18.54 15.85 -29.06
C ILE A 596 19.12 16.39 -27.75
N LYS A 597 18.55 17.48 -27.23
CA LYS A 597 18.95 18.05 -25.94
C LYS A 597 18.78 17.06 -24.79
N ALA A 598 17.63 16.43 -24.68
CA ALA A 598 17.33 15.51 -23.59
C ALA A 598 18.32 14.33 -23.59
N MET A 599 18.64 13.78 -24.74
CA MET A 599 19.62 12.69 -24.86
C MET A 599 21.04 13.15 -24.47
N HIS A 600 21.46 14.33 -24.92
CA HIS A 600 22.77 14.89 -24.59
C HIS A 600 22.93 15.17 -23.09
N ILE A 601 21.94 15.83 -22.47
CA ILE A 601 21.92 16.14 -21.02
C ILE A 601 22.01 14.86 -20.19
N SER A 602 21.40 13.77 -20.66
CA SER A 602 21.45 12.47 -20.00
C SER A 602 22.76 11.68 -20.24
N GLY A 603 23.75 12.29 -20.89
CA GLY A 603 25.07 11.70 -21.11
C GLY A 603 25.14 10.72 -22.28
N HIS A 604 24.11 10.60 -23.10
CA HIS A 604 24.11 9.73 -24.27
C HIS A 604 24.76 10.41 -25.49
N LYS A 605 25.63 9.65 -26.15
CA LYS A 605 26.23 10.10 -27.43
C LYS A 605 25.19 9.97 -28.54
N ILE A 606 25.03 11.05 -29.30
CA ILE A 606 24.15 11.09 -30.48
C ILE A 606 25.00 10.76 -31.69
N ASP A 607 24.53 9.78 -32.48
CA ASP A 607 25.25 9.35 -33.68
C ASP A 607 25.04 10.33 -34.83
N GLN A 608 26.01 10.38 -35.75
CA GLN A 608 25.95 11.18 -36.96
C GLN A 608 24.68 10.90 -37.80
N GLU A 609 24.30 9.63 -37.93
CA GLU A 609 23.06 9.22 -38.62
C GLU A 609 21.81 9.95 -38.09
N SER A 610 21.71 10.12 -36.78
CA SER A 610 20.58 10.85 -36.15
C SER A 610 20.57 12.32 -36.52
N PHE A 611 21.75 12.96 -36.60
CA PHE A 611 21.86 14.36 -37.03
C PHE A 611 21.52 14.51 -38.51
N ASP A 612 22.02 13.62 -39.37
CA ASP A 612 21.78 13.63 -40.80
C ASP A 612 20.28 13.48 -41.12
N LEU A 613 19.60 12.58 -40.43
CA LEU A 613 18.15 12.42 -40.53
C LEU A 613 17.39 13.65 -40.04
N ALA A 614 17.80 14.25 -38.91
CA ALA A 614 17.19 15.47 -38.39
C ALA A 614 17.32 16.64 -39.37
N ILE A 615 18.55 16.87 -39.89
CA ILE A 615 18.86 17.92 -40.86
C ILE A 615 18.08 17.70 -42.16
N SER A 616 18.06 16.49 -42.72
CA SER A 616 17.28 16.16 -43.89
C SER A 616 15.78 16.46 -43.73
N ARG A 617 15.25 16.20 -42.54
CA ARG A 617 13.85 16.51 -42.21
C ARG A 617 13.56 18.00 -42.11
N TYR A 618 14.51 18.79 -41.62
CA TYR A 618 14.39 20.25 -41.61
C TYR A 618 14.50 20.83 -43.01
N ILE A 619 15.37 20.28 -43.87
CA ILE A 619 15.48 20.69 -45.27
C ILE A 619 14.17 20.41 -46.01
N ALA A 620 13.50 19.30 -45.76
CA ALA A 620 12.20 18.98 -46.33
C ALA A 620 11.04 19.89 -45.86
N LYS A 621 11.28 20.73 -44.80
CA LYS A 621 10.30 21.64 -44.22
C LYS A 621 10.89 23.04 -44.01
N PRO A 622 11.04 23.83 -45.07
CA PRO A 622 11.69 25.14 -45.01
C PRO A 622 11.03 26.14 -44.03
N GLU A 623 9.75 25.99 -43.75
CA GLU A 623 9.02 26.78 -42.78
C GLU A 623 9.59 26.65 -41.33
N LYS A 624 10.38 25.62 -41.09
CA LYS A 624 11.03 25.36 -39.78
C LYS A 624 12.51 25.75 -39.75
N LYS A 625 12.92 26.71 -40.58
CA LYS A 625 14.32 27.18 -40.73
C LYS A 625 15.00 27.51 -39.38
N GLU A 626 14.26 28.09 -38.44
CA GLU A 626 14.80 28.47 -37.12
C GLU A 626 15.27 27.27 -36.30
N LEU A 627 14.58 26.14 -36.41
CA LEU A 627 14.97 24.92 -35.73
C LEU A 627 16.24 24.30 -36.30
N LEU A 628 16.42 24.38 -37.61
CA LEU A 628 17.65 23.96 -38.28
C LEU A 628 18.83 24.87 -37.86
N LEU A 629 18.65 26.20 -37.95
CA LEU A 629 19.69 27.18 -37.55
C LEU A 629 20.09 27.00 -36.09
N TRP A 630 19.10 26.76 -35.25
CA TRP A 630 19.38 26.48 -33.85
C TRP A 630 20.23 25.20 -33.70
N LEU A 631 19.90 24.09 -34.38
CA LEU A 631 20.64 22.83 -34.31
C LEU A 631 22.09 23.02 -34.79
N LEU A 632 22.28 23.71 -35.92
CA LEU A 632 23.61 23.98 -36.47
C LEU A 632 24.49 24.87 -35.56
N LYS A 633 23.89 25.77 -34.80
CA LYS A 633 24.61 26.58 -33.79
C LYS A 633 24.90 25.78 -32.53
N TRP A 634 24.03 24.86 -32.14
CA TRP A 634 24.14 24.07 -30.91
C TRP A 634 25.19 22.97 -31.01
N MET A 635 25.25 22.26 -32.15
CA MET A 635 26.13 21.10 -32.37
C MET A 635 27.59 21.35 -32.03
N PRO A 636 28.26 22.42 -32.54
CA PRO A 636 29.68 22.67 -32.25
C PRO A 636 29.96 22.95 -30.78
N GLY A 637 29.07 23.66 -30.13
CA GLY A 637 29.16 23.97 -28.69
C GLY A 637 29.14 22.73 -27.78
N GLN A 638 28.61 21.64 -28.30
CA GLN A 638 28.52 20.33 -27.60
C GLN A 638 29.56 19.30 -28.10
N GLY A 639 30.47 19.74 -29.02
CA GLY A 639 31.50 18.87 -29.57
C GLY A 639 31.05 17.91 -30.68
N TYR A 640 29.91 18.18 -31.31
CA TYR A 640 29.42 17.44 -32.48
C TYR A 640 29.84 18.14 -33.76
N ALA A 641 30.42 17.39 -34.73
CA ALA A 641 30.81 17.89 -36.01
C ALA A 641 29.80 17.52 -37.12
N ILE A 642 29.69 18.38 -38.12
CA ILE A 642 28.86 18.07 -39.30
C ILE A 642 29.80 17.42 -40.34
N ASP A 643 29.42 16.26 -40.86
CA ASP A 643 30.17 15.56 -41.86
C ASP A 643 30.10 16.26 -43.25
N SER A 644 31.00 15.89 -44.17
CA SER A 644 31.09 16.50 -45.51
C SER A 644 29.85 16.28 -46.35
N SER A 645 29.19 15.11 -46.18
CA SER A 645 27.98 14.76 -46.92
C SER A 645 26.81 15.66 -46.50
N THR A 646 26.55 15.72 -45.21
CA THR A 646 25.47 16.56 -44.66
C THR A 646 25.72 18.04 -44.91
N ARG A 647 26.99 18.48 -44.83
CA ARG A 647 27.38 19.84 -45.18
C ARG A 647 27.04 20.17 -46.64
N ASN A 648 27.38 19.29 -47.59
CA ASN A 648 27.07 19.48 -48.99
C ASN A 648 25.55 19.49 -49.24
N LEU A 649 24.79 18.67 -48.53
CA LEU A 649 23.33 18.66 -48.56
C LEU A 649 22.74 20.00 -48.09
N ILE A 650 23.24 20.57 -47.02
CA ILE A 650 22.82 21.88 -46.48
C ILE A 650 23.16 22.98 -47.46
N LEU A 651 24.38 23.01 -48.03
CA LEU A 651 24.82 24.01 -48.99
C LEU A 651 23.99 23.97 -50.29
N LYS A 652 23.69 22.80 -50.82
CA LYS A 652 22.84 22.58 -51.99
C LYS A 652 21.45 23.19 -51.84
N ASN A 653 20.91 23.16 -50.60
CA ASN A 653 19.56 23.64 -50.27
C ASN A 653 19.60 25.04 -49.56
N SER A 654 20.74 25.73 -49.54
CA SER A 654 20.92 27.00 -48.81
C SER A 654 19.99 28.11 -49.29
N HIS A 655 19.53 28.09 -50.52
CA HIS A 655 18.55 29.02 -51.08
C HIS A 655 17.20 29.01 -50.32
N LEU A 656 16.83 27.90 -49.70
CA LEU A 656 15.59 27.77 -48.90
C LEU A 656 15.68 28.46 -47.54
N PHE A 657 16.89 28.68 -47.00
CA PHE A 657 17.11 29.12 -45.65
C PHE A 657 17.84 30.47 -45.57
N GLY A 658 18.35 31.01 -46.70
CA GLY A 658 19.19 32.18 -46.77
C GLY A 658 20.68 31.82 -46.77
N HIS A 659 21.35 32.05 -47.92
CA HIS A 659 22.74 31.66 -48.17
C HIS A 659 23.72 32.21 -47.16
N GLN A 660 23.54 33.45 -46.73
CA GLN A 660 24.44 34.12 -45.80
C GLN A 660 24.36 33.57 -44.38
N LEU A 661 23.13 33.26 -43.88
CA LEU A 661 22.89 32.67 -42.57
C LEU A 661 23.45 31.25 -42.43
N ILE A 662 23.34 30.46 -43.50
CA ILE A 662 23.87 29.08 -43.55
C ILE A 662 25.41 29.12 -43.62
N ALA A 663 25.98 29.98 -44.50
CA ALA A 663 27.43 30.12 -44.62
C ALA A 663 28.08 30.56 -43.29
N GLU A 664 27.49 31.53 -42.57
CA GLU A 664 27.94 31.96 -41.26
C GLU A 664 27.81 30.84 -40.17
N SER A 665 26.73 30.08 -40.21
CA SER A 665 26.52 28.94 -39.25
C SER A 665 27.51 27.81 -39.50
N LEU A 666 27.84 27.50 -40.78
CA LEU A 666 28.79 26.46 -41.14
C LEU A 666 30.26 26.89 -40.96
N SER A 667 30.62 28.19 -41.15
CA SER A 667 31.97 28.68 -40.88
C SER A 667 32.32 28.63 -39.38
N LYS A 668 31.37 28.98 -38.53
CA LYS A 668 31.53 28.84 -37.07
C LYS A 668 31.74 27.38 -36.64
N ASN A 669 31.13 26.43 -37.34
CA ASN A 669 31.31 24.99 -37.12
C ASN A 669 32.73 24.51 -37.46
N LEU A 670 33.39 25.03 -38.46
CA LEU A 670 34.75 24.68 -38.81
C LEU A 670 35.77 25.15 -37.75
N VAL A 671 35.68 26.41 -37.36
CA VAL A 671 36.58 27.01 -36.36
C VAL A 671 36.46 26.31 -35.00
N MET A 672 35.26 25.89 -34.60
CA MET A 672 35.08 25.18 -33.33
C MET A 672 35.51 23.70 -33.41
N SER A 673 35.35 23.02 -34.57
CA SER A 673 35.83 21.65 -34.76
C SER A 673 37.35 21.56 -34.74
N GLU A 674 38.07 22.57 -35.27
CA GLU A 674 39.54 22.65 -35.20
C GLU A 674 40.01 22.91 -33.78
N LYS A 675 39.36 23.81 -33.02
CA LYS A 675 39.68 24.07 -31.61
C LYS A 675 39.49 22.81 -30.73
N VAL A 676 38.45 22.04 -30.98
CA VAL A 676 38.18 20.78 -30.24
C VAL A 676 39.16 19.66 -30.61
N LYS A 677 39.64 19.61 -31.87
CA LYS A 677 40.71 18.68 -32.28
C LYS A 677 42.02 19.05 -31.61
N LEU A 678 42.41 20.33 -31.64
CA LEU A 678 43.62 20.82 -30.98
C LEU A 678 43.62 20.58 -29.47
N HIS A 679 42.46 20.75 -28.80
CA HIS A 679 42.32 20.47 -27.37
C HIS A 679 42.43 18.97 -27.05
N LYS A 680 41.93 18.08 -27.92
CA LYS A 680 42.05 16.61 -27.76
C LYS A 680 43.46 16.14 -28.06
N GLU A 681 44.18 16.73 -28.99
CA GLU A 681 45.58 16.44 -29.30
C GLU A 681 46.47 16.91 -28.15
N ASN A 682 46.28 18.10 -27.65
CA ASN A 682 46.99 18.63 -26.49
C ASN A 682 46.70 17.83 -25.21
N ALA A 683 45.48 17.32 -25.01
CA ALA A 683 45.16 16.44 -23.89
C ALA A 683 45.72 14.99 -24.02
N ARG A 684 45.91 14.52 -25.28
CA ARG A 684 46.63 13.26 -25.56
C ARG A 684 48.12 13.40 -25.35
N GLN A 685 48.73 14.50 -25.77
CA GLN A 685 50.12 14.79 -25.55
C GLN A 685 50.48 14.91 -24.05
N ARG A 686 49.64 15.62 -23.28
CA ARG A 686 49.79 15.68 -21.80
C ARG A 686 49.61 14.36 -21.06
N LYS A 687 48.98 13.33 -21.68
CA LYS A 687 48.89 11.95 -21.15
C LYS A 687 50.06 11.05 -21.58
N LEU A 688 50.86 11.49 -22.57
CA LEU A 688 52.05 10.78 -23.02
C LEU A 688 53.33 11.34 -22.35
N ASP A 689 53.27 12.57 -21.84
CA ASP A 689 54.40 13.27 -21.19
C ASP A 689 54.32 13.22 -19.66
N GLY A 690 53.34 12.53 -19.03
CA GLY A 690 53.21 12.27 -17.62
C GLY A 690 52.96 10.79 -17.34
#